data_bb8f4f656cb3bde54986368687739463
#
_entry.id   bb8f4f656cb3bde54986368687739463
#
_cell.length_a   1.000
_cell.length_b   1.000
_cell.length_c   1.000
_cell.angle_alpha   90.00
_cell.angle_beta   90.00
_cell.angle_gamma   90.00
#
_symmetry.space_group_name_H-M   'P 1'
#
loop_
_entity.id
_entity.type
_entity.pdbx_description
1 polymer ?
#
loop_
_entity_poly.entity_id
_entity_poly.type
_entity_poly.pdbx_seq_one_letter_code
_entity_poly.pdbx_strand_id
1 'polypeptide(L)'
;MSSNRKKETFQPLTKHTISPWIYVILGGAIFLACYVFSVIFLYPQANIMNFSEYLQLGLKEHSWKLWTYYNEKTIPCLGVGLIAWIFLVYYISYNFRNYQTGKEYGVADWADPYEVTKRRANPDDRWNRYLTRNLSIDTQGDGKPSNNNMIILGASGSMKTTSVVTPNILHGSSNLIIMDVKGELKFKYGLWLKAHGYDVRILDLENPDQSDRYNPFSYVENEDDLLYLITALYDSLTPEQATEQDPFWPEGTKFWLMSVFFYEWWDARFGGSEPRDPSINNVMELITEESQPVDIGRPLKPGERPISKLQARMNELAKNPKNKEGENNPAVRYYRKVKEGAEETVRSIKIIANSKLKYLETPSLKRIFSGKDEMNLRDFATGVGGSITKRPDGTYDKHLTDKKVALFICVPKNNDNYHFVASMLYTQAIMINCRIADNAFRETGGALPIPLELWMDEFYKGARPYDVTGLFGITRSNNISLIPVLQSKAQLEDLFGDSKAKTIFDNISTLIFLGAGRAADDTQKWISEMIGQMTADKASDSKNGMNISSSHDRVGVSLLTQQQVGKMPLSDAIVFLEEEDPIYDRKRMPWEDPKFSDKKIERMKEKAQEKGKPFVSPESHYYEALRLNSENKKYHGYVHFVQICTDPDGVQHTITGKENTEPLEILDTVPKETHPYSISVDDFLRMDFSKEDALDRAAKTAVKAFSQNFPKDLPEQEPLIQESRKASKAEAQKKDKKPKKEAKDSSSNDSFTELLESKKDQLSEKRKKLLRAAMIDGRSEAELKFLLEADENKIRTYLALSPLNVSSVG
;
A
#
# COMPACT_ATOMS: atom_id res chain seq x y z
N MET A 1 -17.40 -35.37 3.48
CA MET A 1 -16.92 -36.03 2.25
C MET A 1 -15.70 -35.25 1.77
N SER A 2 -14.50 -35.72 2.10
CA SER A 2 -13.25 -35.05 1.68
C SER A 2 -12.99 -35.48 0.23
N SER A 3 -13.14 -34.54 -0.69
CA SER A 3 -12.73 -34.76 -2.06
C SER A 3 -11.19 -34.63 -2.10
N ASN A 4 -10.54 -35.78 -2.30
CA ASN A 4 -9.14 -35.86 -2.74
C ASN A 4 -9.01 -35.22 -4.12
N ARG A 5 -9.00 -33.86 -4.20
CA ARG A 5 -8.46 -33.19 -5.39
C ARG A 5 -6.94 -33.32 -5.30
N LYS A 6 -6.39 -34.26 -6.06
CA LYS A 6 -4.96 -34.32 -6.37
C LYS A 6 -4.54 -32.93 -6.84
N LYS A 7 -3.37 -32.44 -6.39
CA LYS A 7 -2.66 -31.34 -7.03
C LYS A 7 -2.75 -31.55 -8.52
N GLU A 8 -3.50 -30.72 -9.23
CA GLU A 8 -3.36 -30.62 -10.67
C GLU A 8 -1.99 -29.97 -10.88
N THR A 9 -0.98 -30.80 -11.08
CA THR A 9 0.32 -30.34 -11.54
C THR A 9 0.08 -29.63 -12.85
N PHE A 10 0.55 -28.36 -12.96
CA PHE A 10 0.57 -27.63 -14.21
C PHE A 10 1.01 -28.56 -15.33
N GLN A 11 0.10 -28.88 -16.22
CA GLN A 11 0.39 -29.65 -17.39
C GLN A 11 0.27 -28.73 -18.59
N PRO A 12 1.39 -28.43 -19.25
CA PRO A 12 1.34 -27.70 -20.50
C PRO A 12 0.45 -28.45 -21.48
N LEU A 13 -0.31 -27.70 -22.29
CA LEU A 13 -1.20 -28.28 -23.31
C LEU A 13 -0.44 -29.24 -24.21
N THR A 14 -0.54 -30.52 -23.94
CA THR A 14 0.04 -31.55 -24.76
C THR A 14 -0.98 -32.00 -25.83
N LYS A 15 -0.52 -32.12 -27.06
CA LYS A 15 -1.36 -32.78 -28.10
C LYS A 15 -1.75 -34.15 -27.60
N HIS A 16 -3.05 -34.38 -27.44
CA HIS A 16 -3.53 -35.74 -27.20
C HIS A 16 -3.17 -36.56 -28.41
N THR A 17 -2.31 -37.55 -28.25
CA THR A 17 -2.00 -38.53 -29.27
C THR A 17 -2.81 -39.76 -28.95
N ILE A 18 -3.41 -40.38 -29.99
CA ILE A 18 -4.08 -41.68 -29.84
C ILE A 18 -3.02 -42.68 -29.38
N SER A 19 -3.29 -43.38 -28.30
CA SER A 19 -2.38 -44.42 -27.81
C SER A 19 -2.09 -45.45 -28.94
N PRO A 20 -0.81 -45.73 -29.28
CA PRO A 20 -0.45 -46.72 -30.29
C PRO A 20 -1.12 -48.07 -30.06
N TRP A 21 -1.41 -48.44 -28.82
CA TRP A 21 -2.10 -49.65 -28.45
C TRP A 21 -3.52 -49.76 -29.02
N ILE A 22 -4.21 -48.67 -29.25
CA ILE A 22 -5.55 -48.66 -29.87
C ILE A 22 -5.45 -49.21 -31.31
N TYR A 23 -4.44 -48.74 -32.04
CA TYR A 23 -4.22 -49.21 -33.41
C TYR A 23 -3.83 -50.70 -33.44
N VAL A 24 -3.03 -51.16 -32.48
CA VAL A 24 -2.64 -52.59 -32.33
C VAL A 24 -3.87 -53.44 -31.99
N ILE A 25 -4.70 -53.03 -31.07
CA ILE A 25 -5.92 -53.77 -30.68
C ILE A 25 -6.92 -53.84 -31.83
N LEU A 26 -7.17 -52.68 -32.50
CA LEU A 26 -8.07 -52.64 -33.65
C LEU A 26 -7.53 -53.49 -34.82
N GLY A 27 -6.22 -53.40 -35.08
CA GLY A 27 -5.53 -54.24 -36.07
C GLY A 27 -5.69 -55.70 -35.75
N GLY A 28 -5.37 -56.11 -34.52
CA GLY A 28 -5.56 -57.48 -34.06
C GLY A 28 -6.97 -58.03 -34.26
N ALA A 29 -7.98 -57.23 -33.95
CA ALA A 29 -9.39 -57.52 -34.13
C ALA A 29 -9.73 -57.76 -35.63
N ILE A 30 -9.26 -56.88 -36.52
CA ILE A 30 -9.47 -56.97 -37.97
C ILE A 30 -8.76 -58.18 -38.52
N PHE A 31 -7.52 -58.41 -38.17
CA PHE A 31 -6.78 -59.59 -38.60
C PHE A 31 -7.43 -60.87 -38.11
N LEU A 32 -7.87 -60.92 -36.85
CA LEU A 32 -8.60 -62.07 -36.30
C LEU A 32 -9.93 -62.31 -37.08
N ALA A 33 -10.68 -61.22 -37.34
CA ALA A 33 -11.92 -61.36 -38.13
C ALA A 33 -11.67 -61.82 -39.53
N CYS A 34 -10.64 -61.31 -40.22
CA CYS A 34 -10.26 -61.75 -41.56
C CYS A 34 -9.75 -63.24 -41.57
N TYR A 35 -9.01 -63.57 -40.50
CA TYR A 35 -8.55 -64.97 -40.32
C TYR A 35 -9.74 -65.93 -40.13
N VAL A 36 -10.67 -65.59 -39.23
CA VAL A 36 -11.90 -66.41 -39.02
C VAL A 36 -12.73 -66.45 -40.32
N PHE A 37 -12.86 -65.35 -41.03
CA PHE A 37 -13.58 -65.23 -42.26
C PHE A 37 -12.98 -66.18 -43.32
N SER A 38 -11.68 -66.47 -43.33
CA SER A 38 -11.01 -67.33 -44.28
C SER A 38 -11.49 -68.75 -44.21
N VAL A 39 -12.17 -69.23 -43.14
CA VAL A 39 -12.74 -70.51 -42.98
C VAL A 39 -13.77 -70.89 -44.09
N ILE A 40 -14.42 -69.82 -44.62
CA ILE A 40 -15.40 -70.02 -45.71
C ILE A 40 -14.77 -70.67 -46.92
N PHE A 41 -13.49 -70.37 -47.19
CA PHE A 41 -12.80 -70.92 -48.35
C PHE A 41 -12.37 -72.37 -48.20
N LEU A 42 -12.66 -73.02 -47.06
CA LEU A 42 -12.58 -74.51 -46.93
C LEU A 42 -13.70 -75.21 -47.64
N TYR A 43 -14.76 -74.50 -48.00
CA TYR A 43 -15.94 -75.06 -48.67
C TYR A 43 -16.01 -74.52 -50.11
N PRO A 44 -15.72 -75.41 -51.13
CA PRO A 44 -15.72 -74.97 -52.53
C PRO A 44 -17.06 -74.48 -53.04
N GLN A 45 -18.13 -74.86 -52.36
CA GLN A 45 -19.52 -74.47 -52.71
C GLN A 45 -19.96 -73.11 -52.14
N ALA A 46 -19.17 -72.49 -51.31
CA ALA A 46 -19.46 -71.17 -50.75
C ALA A 46 -19.37 -70.10 -51.84
N ASN A 47 -20.40 -69.33 -51.91
CA ASN A 47 -20.49 -68.18 -52.80
C ASN A 47 -21.09 -66.91 -52.05
N ILE A 48 -21.21 -65.81 -52.74
CA ILE A 48 -21.66 -64.54 -52.10
C ILE A 48 -23.10 -64.60 -51.53
N MET A 49 -23.89 -65.48 -52.08
CA MET A 49 -25.31 -65.66 -51.64
C MET A 49 -25.45 -66.50 -50.37
N ASN A 50 -24.58 -67.42 -50.09
CA ASN A 50 -24.64 -68.43 -49.03
C ASN A 50 -23.47 -68.33 -48.03
N PHE A 51 -22.67 -67.18 -48.09
CA PHE A 51 -21.46 -67.11 -47.29
C PHE A 51 -21.76 -67.19 -45.80
N SER A 52 -22.89 -66.63 -45.37
CA SER A 52 -23.33 -66.66 -43.97
C SER A 52 -23.52 -67.99 -43.38
N GLU A 53 -24.13 -68.97 -44.22
CA GLU A 53 -24.36 -70.32 -43.82
C GLU A 53 -23.05 -71.11 -43.69
N TYR A 54 -22.16 -70.97 -44.66
CA TYR A 54 -20.84 -71.60 -44.60
C TYR A 54 -19.90 -71.00 -43.56
N LEU A 55 -20.03 -69.73 -43.23
CA LEU A 55 -19.31 -69.16 -42.12
C LEU A 55 -19.79 -69.76 -40.77
N GLN A 56 -21.09 -69.90 -40.56
CA GLN A 56 -21.64 -70.56 -39.41
C GLN A 56 -21.29 -72.03 -39.32
N LEU A 57 -21.33 -72.70 -40.43
CA LEU A 57 -20.95 -74.13 -40.54
C LEU A 57 -19.46 -74.29 -40.16
N GLY A 58 -18.59 -73.50 -40.76
CA GLY A 58 -17.16 -73.49 -40.47
C GLY A 58 -16.82 -73.24 -39.04
N LEU A 59 -17.50 -72.23 -38.44
CA LEU A 59 -17.34 -71.93 -37.03
C LEU A 59 -17.83 -73.07 -36.15
N LYS A 60 -18.88 -73.73 -36.52
CA LYS A 60 -19.44 -74.89 -35.79
C LYS A 60 -18.58 -76.11 -35.87
N GLU A 61 -18.08 -76.42 -37.05
CA GLU A 61 -17.28 -77.65 -37.33
C GLU A 61 -15.86 -77.51 -36.76
N HIS A 62 -15.24 -76.37 -36.92
CA HIS A 62 -13.87 -76.12 -36.46
C HIS A 62 -13.81 -75.55 -35.04
N SER A 63 -14.96 -75.07 -34.51
CA SER A 63 -15.09 -74.51 -33.12
C SER A 63 -13.95 -73.53 -32.76
N TRP A 64 -13.42 -73.60 -31.57
CA TRP A 64 -12.32 -72.76 -31.10
C TRP A 64 -10.92 -73.18 -31.52
N LYS A 65 -10.79 -74.20 -32.41
CA LYS A 65 -9.51 -74.69 -32.93
C LYS A 65 -9.01 -73.77 -34.05
N LEU A 66 -8.57 -72.55 -33.74
CA LEU A 66 -8.19 -71.56 -34.73
C LEU A 66 -7.17 -72.02 -35.76
N TRP A 67 -6.27 -72.96 -35.42
CA TRP A 67 -5.25 -73.50 -36.36
C TRP A 67 -5.87 -74.28 -37.50
N THR A 68 -7.08 -74.69 -37.38
CA THR A 68 -7.79 -75.47 -38.44
C THR A 68 -8.42 -74.57 -39.50
N TYR A 69 -8.43 -73.23 -39.31
CA TYR A 69 -8.97 -72.31 -40.26
C TYR A 69 -7.97 -71.94 -41.40
N TYR A 70 -6.71 -72.27 -41.20
CA TYR A 70 -5.68 -72.01 -42.21
C TYR A 70 -5.91 -72.79 -43.51
N ASN A 71 -5.94 -72.01 -44.61
CA ASN A 71 -6.05 -72.52 -45.99
C ASN A 71 -5.32 -71.67 -47.00
N GLU A 72 -5.28 -71.99 -48.24
CA GLU A 72 -4.57 -71.25 -49.32
C GLU A 72 -5.03 -69.79 -49.47
N LYS A 73 -6.29 -69.53 -49.12
CA LYS A 73 -6.88 -68.14 -49.19
C LYS A 73 -6.72 -67.33 -47.93
N THR A 74 -6.20 -67.95 -46.88
CA THR A 74 -5.99 -67.24 -45.60
C THR A 74 -5.03 -66.04 -45.77
N ILE A 75 -3.93 -66.19 -46.50
CA ILE A 75 -2.96 -65.10 -46.75
C ILE A 75 -3.60 -63.93 -47.51
N PRO A 76 -4.34 -64.17 -48.64
CA PRO A 76 -5.11 -63.13 -49.30
C PRO A 76 -6.11 -62.39 -48.36
N CYS A 77 -6.87 -63.19 -47.54
CA CYS A 77 -7.81 -62.61 -46.57
C CYS A 77 -7.11 -61.69 -45.55
N LEU A 78 -5.95 -62.07 -45.03
CA LEU A 78 -5.14 -61.20 -44.12
C LEU A 78 -4.59 -60.04 -44.89
N GLY A 79 -4.29 -60.14 -46.17
CA GLY A 79 -3.91 -58.99 -47.02
C GLY A 79 -5.02 -57.92 -47.15
N VAL A 80 -6.27 -58.39 -47.33
CA VAL A 80 -7.45 -57.49 -47.26
C VAL A 80 -7.59 -56.90 -45.90
N GLY A 81 -7.35 -57.66 -44.84
CA GLY A 81 -7.34 -57.12 -43.45
C GLY A 81 -6.27 -56.10 -43.26
N LEU A 82 -5.08 -56.24 -43.82
CA LEU A 82 -4.00 -55.24 -43.77
C LEU A 82 -4.41 -53.92 -44.44
N ILE A 83 -4.99 -54.04 -45.66
CA ILE A 83 -5.49 -52.88 -46.37
C ILE A 83 -6.58 -52.16 -45.57
N ALA A 84 -7.55 -52.90 -45.04
CA ALA A 84 -8.62 -52.37 -44.22
C ALA A 84 -8.08 -51.66 -42.93
N TRP A 85 -7.06 -52.29 -42.31
CA TRP A 85 -6.40 -51.70 -41.14
C TRP A 85 -5.64 -50.43 -41.50
N ILE A 86 -4.92 -50.35 -42.59
CA ILE A 86 -4.23 -49.15 -43.09
C ILE A 86 -5.24 -48.04 -43.34
N PHE A 87 -6.38 -48.32 -44.01
CA PHE A 87 -7.43 -47.39 -44.23
C PHE A 87 -8.06 -46.88 -42.92
N LEU A 88 -8.25 -47.78 -41.94
CA LEU A 88 -8.79 -47.43 -40.64
C LEU A 88 -7.82 -46.54 -39.86
N VAL A 89 -6.53 -46.86 -39.86
CA VAL A 89 -5.48 -46.04 -39.23
C VAL A 89 -5.44 -44.65 -39.88
N TYR A 90 -5.47 -44.60 -41.22
CA TYR A 90 -5.51 -43.37 -41.97
C TYR A 90 -6.78 -42.53 -41.63
N TYR A 91 -7.95 -43.20 -41.62
CA TYR A 91 -9.23 -42.55 -41.31
C TYR A 91 -9.27 -41.98 -39.88
N ILE A 92 -8.83 -42.76 -38.89
CA ILE A 92 -8.76 -42.33 -37.52
C ILE A 92 -7.75 -41.18 -37.38
N SER A 93 -6.55 -41.28 -37.97
CA SER A 93 -5.52 -40.25 -37.92
C SER A 93 -5.94 -38.95 -38.60
N TYR A 94 -6.64 -39.05 -39.75
CA TYR A 94 -7.14 -37.92 -40.51
C TYR A 94 -8.28 -37.17 -39.79
N ASN A 95 -9.20 -37.93 -39.14
CA ASN A 95 -10.34 -37.34 -38.45
C ASN A 95 -10.05 -37.01 -36.98
N PHE A 96 -8.88 -37.42 -36.48
CA PHE A 96 -8.50 -37.09 -35.12
C PHE A 96 -8.26 -35.60 -34.97
N ARG A 97 -9.19 -34.95 -34.33
CA ARG A 97 -9.09 -33.52 -33.92
C ARG A 97 -8.77 -33.47 -32.47
N ASN A 98 -7.78 -32.64 -32.14
CA ASN A 98 -7.40 -32.42 -30.76
C ASN A 98 -8.42 -31.46 -30.09
N TYR A 99 -9.57 -32.04 -29.72
CA TYR A 99 -10.59 -31.28 -28.99
C TYR A 99 -10.19 -31.15 -27.51
N GLN A 100 -10.00 -29.95 -27.09
CA GLN A 100 -9.84 -29.61 -25.65
C GLN A 100 -11.24 -29.37 -25.09
N THR A 101 -11.98 -30.42 -24.87
CA THR A 101 -13.37 -30.34 -24.43
C THR A 101 -13.48 -29.63 -23.11
N GLY A 102 -14.18 -28.46 -23.10
CA GLY A 102 -14.35 -27.60 -21.93
C GLY A 102 -13.20 -26.64 -21.66
N LYS A 103 -12.17 -26.59 -22.52
CA LYS A 103 -10.98 -25.71 -22.35
C LYS A 103 -10.67 -24.88 -23.60
N GLU A 104 -11.62 -24.80 -24.54
CA GLU A 104 -11.40 -24.21 -25.87
C GLU A 104 -11.07 -22.72 -25.83
N TYR A 105 -11.62 -22.01 -24.86
CA TYR A 105 -11.50 -20.55 -24.71
C TYR A 105 -10.79 -20.11 -23.43
N GLY A 106 -10.61 -21.01 -22.46
CA GLY A 106 -9.95 -20.71 -21.21
C GLY A 106 -10.32 -21.70 -20.11
N VAL A 107 -9.50 -21.71 -19.08
CA VAL A 107 -9.63 -22.59 -17.90
C VAL A 107 -9.62 -21.80 -16.59
N ALA A 108 -9.88 -20.50 -16.65
CA ALA A 108 -9.90 -19.69 -15.45
C ALA A 108 -10.97 -20.19 -14.47
N ASP A 109 -10.60 -20.33 -13.22
CA ASP A 109 -11.46 -20.74 -12.12
C ASP A 109 -11.12 -19.90 -10.87
N TRP A 110 -11.95 -19.98 -9.86
CA TRP A 110 -11.70 -19.32 -8.58
C TRP A 110 -10.98 -20.28 -7.63
N ALA A 111 -9.84 -19.82 -7.07
CA ALA A 111 -9.20 -20.53 -5.99
C ALA A 111 -9.96 -20.37 -4.67
N ASP A 112 -10.04 -21.46 -3.90
CA ASP A 112 -10.63 -21.44 -2.56
C ASP A 112 -9.67 -20.78 -1.57
N PRO A 113 -10.03 -19.64 -0.93
CA PRO A 113 -9.16 -18.94 0.01
C PRO A 113 -8.73 -19.81 1.20
N TYR A 114 -9.56 -20.75 1.66
CA TYR A 114 -9.20 -21.65 2.76
C TYR A 114 -8.13 -22.66 2.34
N GLU A 115 -8.26 -23.25 1.15
CA GLU A 115 -7.28 -24.21 0.65
C GLU A 115 -5.95 -23.52 0.30
N VAL A 116 -5.99 -22.29 -0.24
CA VAL A 116 -4.79 -21.49 -0.47
C VAL A 116 -4.12 -21.13 0.86
N THR A 117 -4.87 -20.65 1.85
CA THR A 117 -4.34 -20.37 3.19
C THR A 117 -3.68 -21.59 3.81
N LYS A 118 -4.30 -22.77 3.69
CA LYS A 118 -3.73 -24.01 4.22
C LYS A 118 -2.39 -24.40 3.58
N ARG A 119 -2.19 -24.01 2.31
CA ARG A 119 -0.91 -24.27 1.60
C ARG A 119 0.12 -23.19 1.83
N ARG A 120 -0.33 -21.92 1.90
CA ARG A 120 0.54 -20.75 1.86
C ARG A 120 0.76 -20.09 3.22
N ALA A 121 -0.08 -20.34 4.22
CA ALA A 121 0.11 -19.75 5.53
C ALA A 121 1.12 -20.52 6.36
N ASN A 122 1.89 -19.79 7.16
CA ASN A 122 2.77 -20.36 8.16
C ASN A 122 1.95 -20.98 9.29
N PRO A 123 2.30 -22.16 9.80
CA PRO A 123 1.67 -22.74 10.98
C PRO A 123 1.75 -21.82 12.21
N ASP A 124 2.84 -21.06 12.36
CA ASP A 124 2.96 -19.99 13.34
C ASP A 124 2.37 -18.71 12.74
N ASP A 125 1.16 -18.39 13.19
CA ASP A 125 0.42 -17.23 12.68
C ASP A 125 1.16 -15.89 12.84
N ARG A 126 2.16 -15.80 13.70
CA ARG A 126 3.02 -14.60 13.87
C ARG A 126 3.74 -14.19 12.59
N TRP A 127 3.95 -15.12 11.66
CA TRP A 127 4.65 -14.88 10.41
C TRP A 127 3.72 -14.69 9.20
N ASN A 128 2.40 -14.66 9.46
CA ASN A 128 1.43 -14.49 8.40
C ASN A 128 1.12 -13.03 8.13
N ARG A 129 0.87 -12.75 6.87
CA ARG A 129 0.24 -11.50 6.40
C ARG A 129 -1.20 -11.80 6.03
N TYR A 130 -2.12 -10.99 6.51
CA TYR A 130 -3.54 -11.11 6.21
C TYR A 130 -3.86 -10.36 4.91
N LEU A 131 -4.41 -11.05 3.93
CA LEU A 131 -4.82 -10.45 2.65
C LEU A 131 -6.32 -10.14 2.62
N THR A 132 -7.12 -11.12 3.05
CA THR A 132 -8.57 -10.99 3.15
C THR A 132 -9.08 -11.68 4.43
N ARG A 133 -10.39 -11.86 4.55
CA ARG A 133 -10.98 -12.50 5.74
C ARG A 133 -10.47 -13.91 5.96
N ASN A 134 -10.41 -14.70 4.90
CA ASN A 134 -10.08 -16.13 4.98
C ASN A 134 -8.73 -16.46 4.32
N LEU A 135 -8.05 -15.47 3.76
CA LEU A 135 -6.78 -15.63 3.07
C LEU A 135 -5.65 -14.98 3.85
N SER A 136 -4.67 -15.78 4.21
CA SER A 136 -3.39 -15.34 4.77
C SER A 136 -2.23 -16.09 4.14
N ILE A 137 -1.07 -15.44 4.07
CA ILE A 137 0.14 -15.99 3.46
C ILE A 137 1.32 -15.86 4.41
N ASP A 138 2.23 -16.81 4.32
CA ASP A 138 3.52 -16.78 5.01
C ASP A 138 4.42 -15.67 4.43
N THR A 139 5.15 -14.98 5.30
CA THR A 139 6.13 -13.97 4.91
C THR A 139 7.58 -14.44 5.04
N GLN A 140 7.82 -15.60 5.67
CA GLN A 140 9.16 -16.07 6.01
C GLN A 140 9.50 -17.49 5.56
N GLY A 141 8.53 -18.42 5.62
CA GLY A 141 8.76 -19.85 5.42
C GLY A 141 8.55 -20.30 3.97
N ASP A 142 8.29 -21.60 3.81
CA ASP A 142 8.15 -22.25 2.52
C ASP A 142 6.86 -21.86 1.76
N GLY A 143 5.87 -21.34 2.45
CA GLY A 143 4.60 -20.87 1.87
C GLY A 143 4.66 -19.45 1.28
N LYS A 144 5.77 -18.72 1.50
CA LYS A 144 5.91 -17.35 1.00
C LYS A 144 5.93 -17.31 -0.53
N PRO A 145 5.42 -16.24 -1.13
CA PRO A 145 5.58 -16.00 -2.57
C PRO A 145 7.04 -15.70 -2.94
N SER A 146 7.35 -15.65 -4.24
CA SER A 146 8.71 -15.38 -4.73
C SER A 146 9.28 -14.04 -4.24
N ASN A 147 8.40 -13.09 -3.96
CA ASN A 147 8.70 -11.85 -3.24
C ASN A 147 7.52 -11.46 -2.36
N ASN A 148 7.74 -10.57 -1.40
CA ASN A 148 6.70 -10.11 -0.47
C ASN A 148 6.10 -8.74 -0.86
N ASN A 149 6.44 -8.20 -2.05
CA ASN A 149 5.87 -6.94 -2.54
C ASN A 149 4.40 -7.14 -2.90
N MET A 150 3.58 -6.14 -2.57
CA MET A 150 2.14 -6.20 -2.75
C MET A 150 1.59 -4.84 -3.18
N ILE A 151 0.63 -4.83 -4.08
CA ILE A 151 -0.14 -3.63 -4.40
C ILE A 151 -1.59 -3.79 -3.94
N ILE A 152 -2.11 -2.74 -3.32
CA ILE A 152 -3.52 -2.66 -2.92
C ILE A 152 -4.21 -1.62 -3.80
N LEU A 153 -5.18 -2.07 -4.60
CA LEU A 153 -5.99 -1.22 -5.46
C LEU A 153 -7.43 -1.12 -4.95
N GLY A 154 -7.93 0.09 -4.90
CA GLY A 154 -9.34 0.28 -4.57
C GLY A 154 -9.76 1.74 -4.60
N ALA A 155 -10.93 2.03 -5.10
CA ALA A 155 -11.49 3.38 -5.17
C ALA A 155 -11.53 4.09 -3.79
N SER A 156 -11.73 5.39 -3.78
CA SER A 156 -11.99 6.11 -2.53
C SER A 156 -13.18 5.51 -1.81
N GLY A 157 -13.09 5.32 -0.49
CA GLY A 157 -14.12 4.68 0.32
C GLY A 157 -14.20 3.15 0.19
N SER A 158 -13.30 2.50 -0.55
CA SER A 158 -13.26 1.02 -0.67
C SER A 158 -12.71 0.31 0.57
N MET A 159 -12.46 1.03 1.65
CA MET A 159 -11.96 0.50 2.93
C MET A 159 -10.54 -0.09 2.85
N LYS A 160 -9.67 0.41 1.98
CA LYS A 160 -8.29 -0.06 1.82
C LYS A 160 -7.52 -0.11 3.14
N THR A 161 -7.43 1.03 3.79
CA THR A 161 -6.75 1.16 5.09
C THR A 161 -7.40 0.27 6.14
N THR A 162 -8.72 0.30 6.26
CA THR A 162 -9.46 -0.44 7.28
C THR A 162 -9.38 -1.96 7.09
N SER A 163 -9.48 -2.47 5.85
CA SER A 163 -9.62 -3.90 5.60
C SER A 163 -8.32 -4.65 5.34
N VAL A 164 -7.23 -3.95 5.00
CA VAL A 164 -5.94 -4.58 4.72
C VAL A 164 -4.83 -4.01 5.61
N VAL A 165 -4.65 -2.68 5.63
CA VAL A 165 -3.55 -2.06 6.40
C VAL A 165 -3.76 -2.27 7.90
N THR A 166 -4.91 -1.89 8.42
CA THR A 166 -5.25 -2.00 9.85
C THR A 166 -5.12 -3.41 10.42
N PRO A 167 -5.70 -4.47 9.80
CA PRO A 167 -5.56 -5.82 10.33
C PRO A 167 -4.11 -6.28 10.46
N ASN A 168 -3.24 -5.89 9.51
CA ASN A 168 -1.82 -6.25 9.56
C ASN A 168 -1.03 -5.43 10.58
N ILE A 169 -1.33 -4.14 10.75
CA ILE A 169 -0.78 -3.34 11.85
C ILE A 169 -1.15 -3.96 13.20
N LEU A 170 -2.42 -4.31 13.42
CA LEU A 170 -2.89 -4.92 14.65
C LEU A 170 -2.33 -6.32 14.88
N HIS A 171 -2.08 -7.06 13.81
CA HIS A 171 -1.46 -8.38 13.88
C HIS A 171 0.00 -8.30 14.32
N GLY A 172 0.75 -7.33 13.81
CA GLY A 172 2.11 -7.07 14.23
C GLY A 172 3.09 -8.19 13.90
N SER A 173 3.05 -8.74 12.68
CA SER A 173 3.93 -9.81 12.23
C SER A 173 5.37 -9.36 11.97
N SER A 174 5.57 -8.12 11.57
CA SER A 174 6.79 -7.57 10.96
C SER A 174 7.26 -6.29 11.63
N ASN A 175 8.44 -5.82 11.28
CA ASN A 175 8.79 -4.41 11.46
C ASN A 175 7.97 -3.56 10.49
N LEU A 176 7.53 -2.40 10.91
CA LEU A 176 6.57 -1.57 10.18
C LEU A 176 7.13 -0.18 9.90
N ILE A 177 7.05 0.26 8.64
CA ILE A 177 7.13 1.66 8.27
C ILE A 177 5.78 2.02 7.65
N ILE A 178 5.07 2.97 8.27
CA ILE A 178 3.68 3.26 7.94
C ILE A 178 3.56 4.71 7.49
N MET A 179 3.19 4.94 6.24
CA MET A 179 2.75 6.25 5.79
C MET A 179 1.39 6.55 6.38
N ASP A 180 1.30 7.61 7.14
CA ASP A 180 0.09 8.02 7.85
C ASP A 180 -0.30 9.45 7.46
N VAL A 181 -0.98 9.58 6.34
CA VAL A 181 -1.48 10.88 5.88
C VAL A 181 -2.58 11.34 6.83
N LYS A 182 -2.33 12.37 7.64
CA LYS A 182 -3.15 12.95 8.72
C LYS A 182 -2.85 12.44 10.15
N GLY A 183 -1.96 11.48 10.34
CA GLY A 183 -1.64 10.96 11.67
C GLY A 183 -2.75 10.09 12.31
N GLU A 184 -3.75 9.64 11.53
CA GLU A 184 -4.88 8.86 12.07
C GLU A 184 -4.48 7.48 12.57
N LEU A 185 -3.58 6.79 11.84
CA LEU A 185 -3.11 5.46 12.22
C LEU A 185 -2.24 5.51 13.47
N LYS A 186 -1.39 6.54 13.56
CA LYS A 186 -0.60 6.85 14.76
C LYS A 186 -1.51 6.99 15.98
N PHE A 187 -2.56 7.79 15.87
CA PHE A 187 -3.51 8.01 16.97
C PHE A 187 -4.28 6.75 17.36
N LYS A 188 -4.70 5.96 16.39
CA LYS A 188 -5.50 4.76 16.66
C LYS A 188 -4.67 3.60 17.20
N TYR A 189 -3.48 3.38 16.68
CA TYR A 189 -2.76 2.12 16.89
C TYR A 189 -1.38 2.24 17.52
N GLY A 190 -0.82 3.44 17.65
CA GLY A 190 0.53 3.62 18.17
C GLY A 190 0.71 3.06 19.59
N LEU A 191 -0.25 3.35 20.47
CA LEU A 191 -0.19 2.83 21.84
C LEU A 191 -0.46 1.33 21.92
N TRP A 192 -1.35 0.80 21.07
CA TRP A 192 -1.55 -0.62 20.91
C TRP A 192 -0.26 -1.35 20.55
N LEU A 193 0.46 -0.86 19.54
CA LEU A 193 1.74 -1.42 19.14
C LEU A 193 2.76 -1.36 20.28
N LYS A 194 2.84 -0.23 20.98
CA LYS A 194 3.72 -0.09 22.15
C LYS A 194 3.38 -1.09 23.24
N ALA A 195 2.10 -1.30 23.53
CA ALA A 195 1.63 -2.30 24.49
C ALA A 195 1.92 -3.76 24.06
N HIS A 196 2.15 -3.98 22.75
CA HIS A 196 2.52 -5.27 22.19
C HIS A 196 4.03 -5.41 21.90
N GLY A 197 4.85 -4.60 22.53
CA GLY A 197 6.31 -4.73 22.51
C GLY A 197 7.03 -4.02 21.38
N TYR A 198 6.32 -3.22 20.56
CA TYR A 198 6.96 -2.40 19.55
C TYR A 198 7.65 -1.18 20.15
N ASP A 199 8.78 -0.82 19.55
CA ASP A 199 9.35 0.52 19.70
C ASP A 199 8.70 1.42 18.65
N VAL A 200 7.90 2.38 19.10
CA VAL A 200 7.13 3.26 18.24
C VAL A 200 7.88 4.56 18.05
N ARG A 201 8.22 4.85 16.80
CA ARG A 201 8.93 6.05 16.35
C ARG A 201 8.06 6.85 15.39
N ILE A 202 8.23 8.17 15.38
CA ILE A 202 7.34 9.06 14.63
C ILE A 202 8.15 10.14 13.92
N LEU A 203 8.10 10.15 12.60
CA LEU A 203 8.44 11.31 11.81
C LEU A 203 7.16 12.09 11.52
N ASP A 204 6.92 13.17 12.25
CA ASP A 204 5.72 13.98 12.09
C ASP A 204 6.04 15.29 11.36
N LEU A 205 5.72 15.32 10.07
CA LEU A 205 5.92 16.49 9.21
C LEU A 205 4.69 17.40 9.18
N GLU A 206 3.57 16.95 9.74
CA GLU A 206 2.38 17.78 9.93
C GLU A 206 2.52 18.63 11.22
N ASN A 207 3.04 18.01 12.29
CA ASN A 207 3.33 18.63 13.56
C ASN A 207 4.81 18.42 13.92
N PRO A 208 5.75 19.12 13.30
CA PRO A 208 7.17 18.86 13.45
C PRO A 208 7.70 18.93 14.87
N ASP A 209 7.06 19.73 15.73
CA ASP A 209 7.42 19.82 17.17
C ASP A 209 7.20 18.50 17.92
N GLN A 210 6.46 17.60 17.33
CA GLN A 210 6.09 16.30 17.89
C GLN A 210 6.86 15.15 17.24
N SER A 211 7.74 15.44 16.31
CA SER A 211 8.53 14.46 15.59
C SER A 211 9.75 14.02 16.40
N ASP A 212 10.12 12.77 16.30
CA ASP A 212 11.46 12.33 16.63
C ASP A 212 12.46 12.95 15.65
N ARG A 213 13.71 13.09 16.12
CA ARG A 213 14.78 13.69 15.32
C ARG A 213 15.31 12.68 14.33
N TYR A 214 15.59 13.18 13.14
CA TYR A 214 16.16 12.40 12.06
C TYR A 214 17.46 13.05 11.57
N ASN A 215 18.55 12.30 11.64
CA ASN A 215 19.84 12.74 11.13
C ASN A 215 20.30 11.81 9.99
N PRO A 216 20.15 12.22 8.73
CA PRO A 216 20.54 11.36 7.60
C PRO A 216 22.03 11.04 7.55
N PHE A 217 22.90 11.86 8.14
CA PHE A 217 24.33 11.57 8.23
C PHE A 217 24.66 10.36 9.14
N SER A 218 23.79 10.01 10.09
CA SER A 218 23.98 8.84 10.93
C SER A 218 24.04 7.52 10.16
N TYR A 219 23.61 7.56 8.90
CA TYR A 219 23.54 6.41 8.01
C TYR A 219 24.56 6.47 6.87
N VAL A 220 25.46 7.44 6.88
CA VAL A 220 26.55 7.59 5.91
C VAL A 220 27.79 6.92 6.47
N GLU A 221 28.23 5.83 5.85
CA GLU A 221 29.41 5.07 6.25
C GLU A 221 30.63 5.42 5.38
N ASN A 222 30.40 5.71 4.11
CA ASN A 222 31.40 6.00 3.11
C ASN A 222 30.99 7.13 2.16
N GLU A 223 31.86 7.46 1.21
CA GLU A 223 31.61 8.53 0.23
C GLU A 223 30.44 8.23 -0.69
N ASP A 224 30.28 6.97 -1.11
CA ASP A 224 29.20 6.58 -2.00
C ASP A 224 27.83 6.78 -1.35
N ASP A 225 27.71 6.51 -0.03
CA ASP A 225 26.51 6.76 0.73
C ASP A 225 26.14 8.25 0.76
N LEU A 226 27.16 9.10 0.89
CA LEU A 226 26.96 10.54 0.91
C LEU A 226 26.55 11.07 -0.47
N LEU A 227 27.17 10.58 -1.52
CA LEU A 227 26.79 10.89 -2.91
C LEU A 227 25.34 10.47 -3.18
N TYR A 228 24.96 9.28 -2.72
CA TYR A 228 23.60 8.78 -2.87
C TYR A 228 22.60 9.63 -2.09
N LEU A 229 22.93 9.98 -0.85
CA LEU A 229 22.10 10.87 -0.02
C LEU A 229 21.84 12.21 -0.69
N ILE A 230 22.91 12.85 -1.22
CA ILE A 230 22.80 14.14 -1.89
C ILE A 230 21.94 14.04 -3.16
N THR A 231 22.16 12.99 -3.94
CA THR A 231 21.38 12.74 -5.15
C THR A 231 19.90 12.52 -4.81
N ALA A 232 19.62 11.66 -3.84
CA ALA A 232 18.26 11.39 -3.39
C ALA A 232 17.57 12.66 -2.82
N LEU A 233 18.31 13.49 -2.07
CA LEU A 233 17.82 14.78 -1.58
C LEU A 233 17.48 15.72 -2.75
N TYR A 234 18.42 15.89 -3.69
CA TYR A 234 18.21 16.78 -4.83
C TYR A 234 17.03 16.36 -5.69
N ASP A 235 16.97 15.07 -6.03
CA ASP A 235 15.93 14.54 -6.91
C ASP A 235 14.55 14.55 -6.21
N SER A 236 14.49 14.30 -4.90
CA SER A 236 13.23 14.40 -4.12
C SER A 236 12.70 15.84 -3.98
N LEU A 237 13.57 16.83 -4.12
CA LEU A 237 13.21 18.25 -4.17
C LEU A 237 12.86 18.75 -5.58
N THR A 238 12.99 17.88 -6.59
CA THR A 238 12.65 18.18 -7.98
C THR A 238 11.32 17.56 -8.30
N PRO A 239 10.32 18.31 -8.82
CA PRO A 239 9.05 17.74 -9.24
C PRO A 239 9.25 16.65 -10.29
N GLU A 240 8.58 15.51 -10.18
CA GLU A 240 8.71 14.37 -11.10
C GLU A 240 8.40 14.72 -12.57
N GLN A 241 7.57 15.74 -12.78
CA GLN A 241 7.22 16.25 -14.11
C GLN A 241 8.12 17.38 -14.63
N ALA A 242 9.09 17.82 -13.81
CA ALA A 242 10.05 18.81 -14.25
C ALA A 242 11.02 18.18 -15.24
N THR A 243 10.75 18.36 -16.51
CA THR A 243 11.71 18.09 -17.59
C THR A 243 12.77 19.17 -17.49
N GLU A 244 13.85 18.91 -16.78
CA GLU A 244 15.05 19.76 -16.86
C GLU A 244 15.62 19.61 -18.27
N GLN A 245 15.48 20.66 -19.06
CA GLN A 245 15.89 20.65 -20.47
C GLN A 245 17.40 20.57 -20.67
N ASP A 246 18.18 21.01 -19.66
CA ASP A 246 19.64 21.03 -19.71
C ASP A 246 20.23 20.36 -18.46
N PRO A 247 20.90 19.19 -18.62
CA PRO A 247 21.53 18.46 -17.53
C PRO A 247 22.63 19.24 -16.79
N PHE A 248 23.15 20.32 -17.37
CA PHE A 248 24.20 21.13 -16.77
C PHE A 248 23.81 21.72 -15.41
N TRP A 249 22.58 22.22 -15.28
CA TRP A 249 22.14 22.88 -14.06
C TRP A 249 21.94 21.91 -12.89
N PRO A 250 21.29 20.74 -13.06
CA PRO A 250 21.23 19.73 -12.04
C PRO A 250 22.62 19.28 -11.57
N GLU A 251 23.48 18.92 -12.49
CA GLU A 251 24.81 18.42 -12.16
C GLU A 251 25.69 19.48 -11.47
N GLY A 252 25.68 20.71 -11.96
CA GLY A 252 26.36 21.82 -11.30
C GLY A 252 25.84 22.07 -9.87
N THR A 253 24.53 21.96 -9.68
CA THR A 253 23.91 22.11 -8.34
C THR A 253 24.28 20.94 -7.43
N LYS A 254 24.28 19.71 -7.92
CA LYS A 254 24.75 18.54 -7.17
C LYS A 254 26.22 18.69 -6.77
N PHE A 255 27.10 19.17 -7.66
CA PHE A 255 28.50 19.43 -7.28
C PHE A 255 28.64 20.46 -6.17
N TRP A 256 27.82 21.50 -6.21
CA TRP A 256 27.79 22.48 -5.12
C TRP A 256 27.36 21.83 -3.81
N LEU A 257 26.27 21.08 -3.79
CA LEU A 257 25.80 20.36 -2.62
C LEU A 257 26.85 19.35 -2.12
N MET A 258 27.46 18.59 -3.02
CA MET A 258 28.54 17.66 -2.69
C MET A 258 29.67 18.38 -1.94
N SER A 259 30.06 19.58 -2.38
CA SER A 259 31.14 20.30 -1.73
C SER A 259 30.86 20.61 -0.26
N VAL A 260 29.64 21.05 0.06
CA VAL A 260 29.28 21.44 1.44
C VAL A 260 28.94 20.24 2.32
N PHE A 261 28.28 19.22 1.78
CA PHE A 261 27.97 17.99 2.51
C PHE A 261 29.23 17.19 2.86
N PHE A 262 30.19 17.04 1.91
CA PHE A 262 31.47 16.39 2.18
C PHE A 262 32.30 17.19 3.18
N TYR A 263 32.25 18.54 3.12
CA TYR A 263 32.91 19.39 4.11
C TYR A 263 32.38 19.11 5.50
N GLU A 264 31.04 19.15 5.69
CA GLU A 264 30.43 18.90 6.99
C GLU A 264 30.75 17.49 7.51
N TRP A 265 30.67 16.48 6.63
CA TRP A 265 30.98 15.10 6.98
C TRP A 265 32.43 14.88 7.40
N TRP A 266 33.35 15.61 6.80
CA TRP A 266 34.79 15.60 7.17
C TRP A 266 35.02 16.40 8.44
N ASP A 267 34.49 17.64 8.51
CA ASP A 267 34.72 18.57 9.61
C ASP A 267 34.17 18.04 10.94
N ALA A 268 33.00 17.41 10.91
CA ALA A 268 32.42 16.75 12.08
C ALA A 268 33.33 15.68 12.68
N ARG A 269 34.07 14.98 11.85
CA ARG A 269 34.97 13.89 12.28
C ARG A 269 36.36 14.35 12.67
N PHE A 270 36.92 15.34 11.99
CA PHE A 270 38.32 15.68 12.04
C PHE A 270 38.60 17.17 12.30
N GLY A 271 37.63 18.05 12.12
CA GLY A 271 37.83 19.51 12.22
C GLY A 271 38.04 20.02 13.63
N GLY A 272 37.38 19.43 14.61
CA GLY A 272 37.46 19.83 16.00
C GLY A 272 38.50 19.09 16.82
N SER A 273 38.54 19.37 18.14
CA SER A 273 39.31 18.64 19.13
C SER A 273 38.69 17.26 19.40
N GLU A 274 37.34 17.17 19.35
CA GLU A 274 36.55 15.95 19.48
C GLU A 274 35.62 15.79 18.29
N PRO A 275 35.36 14.54 17.85
CA PRO A 275 34.37 14.27 16.81
C PRO A 275 32.97 14.71 17.30
N ARG A 276 32.19 15.24 16.36
CA ARG A 276 30.77 15.58 16.57
C ARG A 276 29.89 14.88 15.52
N ASP A 277 28.60 14.85 15.74
CA ASP A 277 27.68 14.36 14.73
C ASP A 277 27.53 15.41 13.61
N PRO A 278 27.74 15.06 12.34
CA PRO A 278 27.42 15.96 11.23
C PRO A 278 25.92 16.21 11.14
N SER A 279 25.49 17.38 10.67
CA SER A 279 24.07 17.71 10.60
C SER A 279 23.72 18.53 9.35
N ILE A 280 22.46 18.39 8.92
CA ILE A 280 21.90 19.22 7.84
C ILE A 280 21.91 20.71 8.23
N ASN A 281 21.68 21.03 9.50
CA ASN A 281 21.70 22.41 9.97
C ASN A 281 23.06 23.07 9.74
N ASN A 282 24.15 22.37 10.02
CA ASN A 282 25.49 22.86 9.77
C ASN A 282 25.77 23.02 8.27
N VAL A 283 25.27 22.12 7.43
CA VAL A 283 25.35 22.28 5.97
C VAL A 283 24.68 23.59 5.54
N MET A 284 23.51 23.92 6.11
CA MET A 284 22.80 25.18 5.81
C MET A 284 23.59 26.40 6.29
N GLU A 285 24.28 26.31 7.42
CA GLU A 285 25.19 27.34 7.89
C GLU A 285 26.37 27.55 6.94
N LEU A 286 27.02 26.48 6.49
CA LEU A 286 28.09 26.50 5.50
C LEU A 286 27.64 27.16 4.19
N ILE A 287 26.45 26.86 3.71
CA ILE A 287 25.86 27.50 2.51
C ILE A 287 25.72 29.00 2.74
N THR A 288 25.29 29.43 3.92
CA THR A 288 25.14 30.82 4.28
C THR A 288 26.50 31.55 4.37
N GLU A 289 27.54 30.87 4.86
CA GLU A 289 28.91 31.37 4.94
C GLU A 289 29.52 31.70 3.59
N GLU A 290 29.04 31.07 2.50
CA GLU A 290 29.51 31.42 1.16
C GLU A 290 29.16 32.85 0.74
N SER A 291 28.13 33.45 1.29
CA SER A 291 27.79 34.86 1.04
C SER A 291 28.46 35.84 2.01
N GLN A 292 29.16 35.35 3.03
CA GLN A 292 29.80 36.16 4.05
C GLN A 292 31.30 36.32 3.74
N PRO A 293 31.81 37.53 3.54
CA PRO A 293 33.24 37.77 3.37
C PRO A 293 34.01 37.53 4.67
N VAL A 294 35.23 37.05 4.56
CA VAL A 294 36.16 37.01 5.69
C VAL A 294 36.60 38.41 6.02
N ASP A 295 36.52 38.77 7.29
CA ASP A 295 37.14 39.99 7.77
C ASP A 295 38.67 39.83 7.84
N ILE A 296 39.38 40.46 6.94
CA ILE A 296 40.85 40.40 6.88
C ILE A 296 41.50 41.52 7.68
N GLY A 297 40.70 42.32 8.44
CA GLY A 297 41.20 43.39 9.29
C GLY A 297 41.87 44.57 8.54
N ARG A 298 41.76 44.62 7.20
CA ARG A 298 42.27 45.71 6.36
C ARG A 298 41.37 45.93 5.14
N PRO A 299 41.39 47.11 4.53
CA PRO A 299 40.74 47.32 3.23
C PRO A 299 41.31 46.39 2.13
N LEU A 300 40.45 45.94 1.23
CA LEU A 300 40.85 45.20 0.06
C LEU A 300 41.72 46.06 -0.86
N LYS A 301 42.77 45.46 -1.42
CA LYS A 301 43.59 46.13 -2.42
C LYS A 301 42.85 46.26 -3.74
N PRO A 302 43.17 47.27 -4.58
CA PRO A 302 42.58 47.37 -5.91
C PRO A 302 42.79 46.06 -6.70
N GLY A 303 41.67 45.46 -7.14
CA GLY A 303 41.65 44.18 -7.83
C GLY A 303 41.63 42.93 -6.94
N GLU A 304 41.74 43.07 -5.62
CA GLU A 304 41.57 41.97 -4.66
C GLU A 304 40.08 41.64 -4.47
N ARG A 305 39.71 40.38 -4.64
CA ARG A 305 38.32 39.95 -4.38
C ARG A 305 38.16 39.46 -2.95
N PRO A 306 37.03 39.77 -2.29
CA PRO A 306 36.76 39.20 -0.98
C PRO A 306 36.64 37.67 -1.06
N ILE A 307 37.25 36.99 -0.11
CA ILE A 307 37.18 35.54 0.03
C ILE A 307 35.98 35.26 0.96
N SER A 308 35.09 34.34 0.56
CA SER A 308 33.98 33.93 1.43
C SER A 308 34.49 33.09 2.62
N LYS A 309 33.76 33.08 3.73
CA LYS A 309 34.11 32.25 4.88
C LYS A 309 34.20 30.78 4.46
N LEU A 310 33.28 30.28 3.66
CA LEU A 310 33.31 28.91 3.16
C LEU A 310 34.57 28.65 2.30
N GLN A 311 34.95 29.58 1.43
CA GLN A 311 36.19 29.45 0.65
C GLN A 311 37.43 29.39 1.55
N ALA A 312 37.46 30.19 2.63
CA ALA A 312 38.55 30.12 3.59
C ALA A 312 38.62 28.77 4.28
N ARG A 313 37.48 28.24 4.73
CA ARG A 313 37.37 26.85 5.29
C ARG A 313 37.83 25.79 4.33
N MET A 314 37.48 25.87 3.04
CA MET A 314 37.94 24.91 2.01
C MET A 314 39.47 24.99 1.81
N ASN A 315 40.05 26.21 1.84
CA ASN A 315 41.49 26.40 1.74
C ASN A 315 42.24 25.89 2.99
N GLU A 316 41.65 26.02 4.16
CA GLU A 316 42.18 25.45 5.40
C GLU A 316 42.10 23.93 5.39
N LEU A 317 40.99 23.36 4.96
CA LEU A 317 40.83 21.92 4.80
C LEU A 317 41.89 21.34 3.86
N ALA A 318 42.13 21.97 2.71
CA ALA A 318 43.15 21.51 1.75
C ALA A 318 44.55 21.42 2.36
N LYS A 319 44.83 22.28 3.36
CA LYS A 319 46.14 22.36 4.04
C LYS A 319 46.18 21.62 5.39
N ASN A 320 45.06 21.11 5.86
CA ASN A 320 44.97 20.49 7.16
C ASN A 320 45.78 19.18 7.22
N PRO A 321 46.64 19.00 8.20
CA PRO A 321 47.46 17.79 8.33
C PRO A 321 46.65 16.50 8.53
N LYS A 322 45.43 16.62 9.08
CA LYS A 322 44.53 15.48 9.24
C LYS A 322 43.90 15.05 7.90
N ASN A 323 43.86 15.94 6.93
CA ASN A 323 43.37 15.66 5.59
C ASN A 323 44.46 15.05 4.74
N LYS A 324 44.53 13.71 4.69
CA LYS A 324 45.58 12.97 3.93
C LYS A 324 45.47 13.16 2.43
N GLU A 325 44.29 13.56 1.93
CA GLU A 325 44.01 13.77 0.51
C GLU A 325 44.38 15.18 0.04
N GLY A 326 44.52 16.12 0.97
CA GLY A 326 44.87 17.50 0.67
C GLY A 326 43.82 18.14 -0.27
N GLU A 327 44.33 18.62 -1.43
CA GLU A 327 43.48 19.24 -2.46
C GLU A 327 42.54 18.26 -3.19
N ASN A 328 42.82 16.95 -3.11
CA ASN A 328 42.01 15.88 -3.71
C ASN A 328 40.80 15.50 -2.82
N ASN A 329 40.73 16.03 -1.61
CA ASN A 329 39.57 15.80 -0.76
C ASN A 329 38.27 16.14 -1.51
N PRO A 330 37.24 15.28 -1.48
CA PRO A 330 36.01 15.47 -2.24
C PRO A 330 35.37 16.85 -2.03
N ALA A 331 35.36 17.36 -0.79
CA ALA A 331 34.81 18.69 -0.49
C ALA A 331 35.53 19.79 -1.30
N VAL A 332 36.90 19.80 -1.25
CA VAL A 332 37.70 20.79 -1.92
C VAL A 332 37.61 20.64 -3.44
N ARG A 333 37.68 19.39 -3.93
CA ARG A 333 37.59 19.06 -5.36
C ARG A 333 36.27 19.52 -5.98
N TYR A 334 35.16 19.20 -5.39
CA TYR A 334 33.82 19.62 -5.89
C TYR A 334 33.63 21.12 -5.78
N TYR A 335 34.10 21.76 -4.69
CA TYR A 335 34.06 23.22 -4.54
C TYR A 335 34.83 23.94 -5.65
N ARG A 336 36.03 23.47 -5.98
CA ARG A 336 36.84 24.01 -7.07
C ARG A 336 36.19 23.85 -8.42
N LYS A 337 35.68 22.64 -8.73
CA LYS A 337 34.92 22.39 -9.97
C LYS A 337 33.82 23.42 -10.21
N VAL A 338 33.07 23.74 -9.17
CA VAL A 338 32.02 24.76 -9.28
C VAL A 338 32.62 26.15 -9.48
N LYS A 339 33.70 26.50 -8.76
CA LYS A 339 34.35 27.82 -8.82
C LYS A 339 35.10 28.09 -10.12
N GLU A 340 35.48 27.07 -10.87
CA GLU A 340 36.10 27.19 -12.20
C GLU A 340 35.13 27.72 -13.26
N GLY A 341 33.83 27.59 -13.03
CA GLY A 341 32.80 28.16 -13.90
C GLY A 341 32.77 29.69 -13.94
N ALA A 342 32.15 30.26 -14.96
CA ALA A 342 31.91 31.70 -15.04
C ALA A 342 31.13 32.18 -13.79
N GLU A 343 31.47 33.37 -13.29
CA GLU A 343 30.93 33.89 -12.02
C GLU A 343 29.39 33.94 -12.00
N GLU A 344 28.77 34.33 -13.12
CA GLU A 344 27.31 34.33 -13.27
C GLU A 344 26.71 32.95 -13.20
N THR A 345 27.38 31.96 -13.83
CA THR A 345 26.97 30.55 -13.80
C THR A 345 27.04 29.99 -12.37
N VAL A 346 28.12 30.25 -11.67
CA VAL A 346 28.30 29.83 -10.27
C VAL A 346 27.24 30.45 -9.37
N ARG A 347 26.90 31.73 -9.60
CA ARG A 347 25.82 32.42 -8.88
C ARG A 347 24.49 31.78 -9.14
N SER A 348 24.17 31.42 -10.39
CA SER A 348 22.93 30.75 -10.75
C SER A 348 22.81 29.37 -10.12
N ILE A 349 23.88 28.54 -10.13
CA ILE A 349 23.93 27.25 -9.45
C ILE A 349 23.59 27.38 -7.95
N LYS A 350 24.20 28.35 -7.28
CA LYS A 350 23.93 28.61 -5.85
C LYS A 350 22.50 29.06 -5.58
N ILE A 351 21.93 29.88 -6.46
CA ILE A 351 20.52 30.32 -6.35
C ILE A 351 19.60 29.13 -6.50
N ILE A 352 19.86 28.24 -7.46
CA ILE A 352 19.07 27.00 -7.65
C ILE A 352 19.18 26.12 -6.40
N ALA A 353 20.39 25.90 -5.86
CA ALA A 353 20.59 25.12 -4.65
C ALA A 353 19.80 25.70 -3.46
N ASN A 354 19.92 27.01 -3.21
CA ASN A 354 19.22 27.71 -2.13
C ASN A 354 17.70 27.66 -2.31
N SER A 355 17.23 27.81 -3.54
CA SER A 355 15.80 27.71 -3.85
C SER A 355 15.24 26.33 -3.53
N LYS A 356 15.98 25.26 -3.83
CA LYS A 356 15.57 23.89 -3.50
C LYS A 356 15.62 23.65 -1.99
N LEU A 357 16.67 24.09 -1.31
CA LEU A 357 16.88 23.85 0.12
C LEU A 357 16.11 24.81 1.06
N LYS A 358 15.36 25.77 0.53
CA LYS A 358 14.67 26.82 1.33
C LYS A 358 13.83 26.28 2.48
N TYR A 359 13.26 25.08 2.34
CA TYR A 359 12.42 24.48 3.38
C TYR A 359 13.23 23.99 4.58
N LEU A 360 14.51 23.65 4.40
CA LEU A 360 15.42 23.24 5.48
C LEU A 360 15.72 24.40 6.46
N GLU A 361 15.51 25.64 6.05
CA GLU A 361 15.69 26.82 6.91
C GLU A 361 14.54 27.05 7.89
N THR A 362 13.43 26.34 7.70
CA THR A 362 12.27 26.48 8.59
C THR A 362 12.60 25.99 10.02
N PRO A 363 12.13 26.68 11.07
CA PRO A 363 12.37 26.26 12.45
C PRO A 363 11.96 24.80 12.71
N SER A 364 10.88 24.39 12.10
CA SER A 364 10.34 23.03 12.19
C SER A 364 11.32 21.96 11.69
N LEU A 365 11.89 22.12 10.49
CA LEU A 365 12.85 21.16 9.96
C LEU A 365 14.21 21.29 10.64
N LYS A 366 14.63 22.50 11.03
CA LYS A 366 15.85 22.66 11.85
C LYS A 366 15.78 21.84 13.13
N ARG A 367 14.60 21.73 13.73
CA ARG A 367 14.40 20.90 14.92
C ARG A 367 14.53 19.40 14.59
N ILE A 368 13.88 18.94 13.53
CA ILE A 368 13.95 17.53 13.11
C ILE A 368 15.39 17.12 12.80
N PHE A 369 16.17 17.97 12.12
CA PHE A 369 17.54 17.70 11.74
C PHE A 369 18.58 18.11 12.80
N SER A 370 18.15 18.39 14.03
CA SER A 370 19.04 18.79 15.12
C SER A 370 19.45 17.62 15.99
N GLY A 371 20.74 17.57 16.35
CA GLY A 371 21.27 16.64 17.33
C GLY A 371 21.38 15.18 16.85
N LYS A 372 21.33 14.24 17.82
CA LYS A 372 21.46 12.82 17.53
C LYS A 372 20.21 12.27 16.82
N ASP A 373 20.45 11.27 16.01
CA ASP A 373 19.38 10.53 15.35
C ASP A 373 18.56 9.71 16.36
N GLU A 374 17.25 9.80 16.28
CA GLU A 374 16.30 9.04 17.10
C GLU A 374 15.58 7.95 16.29
N MET A 375 15.76 7.96 14.96
CA MET A 375 15.10 6.99 14.07
C MET A 375 15.74 5.61 14.10
N ASN A 376 17.04 5.50 14.36
CA ASN A 376 17.80 4.23 14.44
C ASN A 376 17.40 3.21 13.39
N LEU A 377 17.52 3.55 12.11
CA LEU A 377 17.04 2.72 10.99
C LEU A 377 17.68 1.33 10.92
N ARG A 378 18.82 1.11 11.58
CA ARG A 378 19.48 -0.21 11.67
C ARG A 378 18.70 -1.21 12.53
N ASP A 379 17.87 -0.72 13.45
CA ASP A 379 17.06 -1.58 14.32
C ASP A 379 16.02 -2.41 13.55
N PHE A 380 15.68 -2.02 12.32
CA PHE A 380 14.84 -2.86 11.47
C PHE A 380 15.51 -4.18 11.08
N ALA A 381 16.83 -4.23 11.04
CA ALA A 381 17.58 -5.45 10.75
C ALA A 381 17.99 -6.22 12.00
N THR A 382 18.25 -5.52 13.11
CA THR A 382 18.84 -6.11 14.33
C THR A 382 17.84 -6.33 15.45
N GLY A 383 16.68 -5.70 15.38
CA GLY A 383 15.78 -5.46 16.50
C GLY A 383 16.31 -4.34 17.40
N VAL A 384 15.44 -3.77 18.23
CA VAL A 384 15.77 -2.64 19.12
C VAL A 384 16.79 -3.05 20.16
N GLY A 385 17.92 -2.31 20.20
CA GLY A 385 19.06 -2.63 21.07
C GLY A 385 19.95 -3.75 20.56
N GLY A 386 19.68 -4.26 19.37
CA GLY A 386 20.58 -5.19 18.69
C GLY A 386 21.76 -4.48 18.04
N SER A 387 22.77 -5.25 17.64
CA SER A 387 23.95 -4.73 16.97
C SER A 387 24.58 -5.75 16.03
N ILE A 388 25.21 -5.24 15.00
CA ILE A 388 26.00 -6.02 14.04
C ILE A 388 27.37 -5.37 13.92
N THR A 389 28.42 -6.13 14.21
CA THR A 389 29.80 -5.65 14.17
C THR A 389 30.61 -6.53 13.21
N LYS A 390 31.27 -5.91 12.26
CA LYS A 390 32.17 -6.61 11.33
C LYS A 390 33.48 -6.94 12.05
N ARG A 391 33.87 -8.20 12.05
CA ARG A 391 35.15 -8.69 12.60
C ARG A 391 36.30 -8.45 11.62
N PRO A 392 37.56 -8.45 12.09
CA PRO A 392 38.74 -8.30 11.20
C PRO A 392 38.87 -9.40 10.15
N ASP A 393 38.30 -10.58 10.41
CA ASP A 393 38.27 -11.74 9.50
C ASP A 393 37.22 -11.60 8.39
N GLY A 394 36.44 -10.52 8.40
CA GLY A 394 35.36 -10.26 7.45
C GLY A 394 34.01 -10.85 7.84
N THR A 395 33.93 -11.65 8.89
CA THR A 395 32.66 -12.18 9.44
C THR A 395 31.93 -11.13 10.29
N TYR A 396 30.68 -11.41 10.62
CA TYR A 396 29.84 -10.49 11.39
C TYR A 396 29.45 -11.11 12.73
N ASP A 397 29.70 -10.36 13.80
CA ASP A 397 29.13 -10.63 15.11
C ASP A 397 27.74 -10.02 15.19
N LYS A 398 26.74 -10.84 15.54
CA LYS A 398 25.33 -10.46 15.47
C LYS A 398 24.70 -10.62 16.86
N HIS A 399 24.32 -9.52 17.45
CA HIS A 399 23.44 -9.51 18.63
C HIS A 399 22.05 -9.07 18.16
N LEU A 400 21.13 -10.01 18.04
CA LEU A 400 19.78 -9.76 17.54
C LEU A 400 18.78 -9.77 18.70
N THR A 401 17.77 -8.94 18.61
CA THR A 401 16.64 -8.91 19.57
C THR A 401 15.32 -9.09 18.80
N ASP A 402 14.32 -9.62 19.51
CA ASP A 402 12.98 -9.82 18.94
C ASP A 402 12.09 -8.56 19.03
N LYS A 403 12.60 -7.49 19.62
CA LYS A 403 11.83 -6.25 19.79
C LYS A 403 11.73 -5.50 18.47
N LYS A 404 10.50 -5.40 17.98
CA LYS A 404 10.18 -4.81 16.68
C LYS A 404 10.08 -3.30 16.74
N VAL A 405 10.21 -2.67 15.55
CA VAL A 405 10.04 -1.24 15.35
C VAL A 405 8.77 -0.96 14.55
N ALA A 406 8.03 0.05 14.95
CA ALA A 406 6.97 0.65 14.13
C ALA A 406 7.25 2.14 13.96
N LEU A 407 7.57 2.54 12.74
CA LEU A 407 7.83 3.93 12.37
C LEU A 407 6.62 4.50 11.63
N PHE A 408 6.00 5.51 12.22
CA PHE A 408 4.96 6.28 11.54
C PHE A 408 5.56 7.50 10.85
N ILE A 409 5.22 7.68 9.59
CA ILE A 409 5.61 8.84 8.80
C ILE A 409 4.35 9.64 8.51
N CYS A 410 4.14 10.70 9.29
CA CYS A 410 2.99 11.57 9.15
C CYS A 410 3.34 12.72 8.21
N VAL A 411 2.61 12.82 7.10
CA VAL A 411 2.79 13.88 6.10
C VAL A 411 1.53 14.73 5.98
N PRO A 412 1.66 16.07 5.81
CA PRO A 412 0.52 16.94 5.62
C PRO A 412 -0.22 16.58 4.33
N LYS A 413 -1.55 16.52 4.39
CA LYS A 413 -2.38 16.18 3.23
C LYS A 413 -2.32 17.21 2.10
N ASN A 414 -2.15 18.48 2.46
CA ASN A 414 -2.29 19.61 1.54
C ASN A 414 -0.96 20.37 1.31
N ASN A 415 0.15 19.81 1.73
CA ASN A 415 1.46 20.48 1.63
C ASN A 415 2.56 19.45 1.37
N ASP A 416 2.98 19.34 0.12
CA ASP A 416 3.99 18.38 -0.33
C ASP A 416 5.43 18.87 -0.06
N ASN A 417 5.58 20.08 0.47
CA ASN A 417 6.88 20.75 0.64
C ASN A 417 7.86 19.97 1.55
N TYR A 418 7.35 19.10 2.41
CA TYR A 418 8.17 18.32 3.33
C TYR A 418 8.28 16.82 2.94
N HIS A 419 7.67 16.42 1.82
CA HIS A 419 7.72 15.03 1.36
C HIS A 419 9.14 14.53 1.12
N PHE A 420 10.06 15.40 0.74
CA PHE A 420 11.47 15.06 0.54
C PHE A 420 12.13 14.48 1.80
N VAL A 421 11.72 14.93 3.00
CA VAL A 421 12.25 14.39 4.27
C VAL A 421 11.84 12.94 4.44
N ALA A 422 10.56 12.64 4.22
CA ALA A 422 10.05 11.28 4.25
C ALA A 422 10.67 10.42 3.14
N SER A 423 10.86 10.98 1.94
CA SER A 423 11.50 10.32 0.80
C SER A 423 12.95 9.90 1.13
N MET A 424 13.73 10.80 1.72
CA MET A 424 15.09 10.49 2.19
C MET A 424 15.08 9.36 3.23
N LEU A 425 14.20 9.45 4.22
CA LEU A 425 14.11 8.47 5.29
C LEU A 425 13.73 7.09 4.76
N TYR A 426 12.74 7.01 3.88
CA TYR A 426 12.38 5.76 3.21
C TYR A 426 13.57 5.15 2.46
N THR A 427 14.22 5.98 1.64
CA THR A 427 15.36 5.56 0.84
C THR A 427 16.48 5.02 1.70
N GLN A 428 16.85 5.73 2.75
CA GLN A 428 17.87 5.28 3.69
C GLN A 428 17.45 4.04 4.46
N ALA A 429 16.21 3.96 4.93
CA ALA A 429 15.71 2.77 5.63
C ALA A 429 15.83 1.51 4.77
N ILE A 430 15.44 1.59 3.49
CA ILE A 430 15.53 0.47 2.58
C ILE A 430 17.00 0.11 2.30
N MET A 431 17.80 1.08 1.86
CA MET A 431 19.18 0.83 1.42
C MET A 431 20.07 0.29 2.52
N ILE A 432 19.95 0.82 3.74
CA ILE A 432 20.75 0.35 4.88
C ILE A 432 20.37 -1.08 5.24
N ASN A 433 19.06 -1.38 5.30
CA ASN A 433 18.61 -2.70 5.68
C ASN A 433 18.87 -3.74 4.58
N CYS A 434 18.81 -3.37 3.29
CA CYS A 434 19.30 -4.21 2.20
C CYS A 434 20.81 -4.50 2.35
N ARG A 435 21.60 -3.47 2.60
CA ARG A 435 23.07 -3.63 2.79
C ARG A 435 23.39 -4.54 3.98
N ILE A 436 22.70 -4.38 5.09
CA ILE A 436 22.87 -5.24 6.26
C ILE A 436 22.45 -6.68 5.93
N ALA A 437 21.33 -6.86 5.23
CA ALA A 437 20.85 -8.16 4.80
C ALA A 437 21.87 -8.87 3.90
N ASP A 438 22.35 -8.20 2.86
CA ASP A 438 23.28 -8.76 1.89
C ASP A 438 24.67 -9.09 2.49
N ASN A 439 25.09 -8.32 3.47
CA ASN A 439 26.41 -8.51 4.08
C ASN A 439 26.36 -9.44 5.29
N ALA A 440 25.53 -9.12 6.29
CA ALA A 440 25.52 -9.82 7.56
C ALA A 440 24.67 -11.11 7.55
N PHE A 441 23.66 -11.20 6.69
CA PHE A 441 22.78 -12.36 6.58
C PHE A 441 22.99 -13.17 5.30
N ARG A 442 24.12 -12.98 4.63
CA ARG A 442 24.45 -13.65 3.36
C ARG A 442 24.36 -15.18 3.45
N GLU A 443 24.74 -15.75 4.57
CA GLU A 443 24.71 -17.20 4.82
C GLU A 443 23.28 -17.77 4.87
N THR A 444 22.29 -16.92 5.20
CA THR A 444 20.87 -17.28 5.25
C THR A 444 20.10 -16.75 4.03
N GLY A 445 20.81 -16.49 2.92
CA GLY A 445 20.20 -16.03 1.67
C GLY A 445 20.00 -14.52 1.57
N GLY A 446 20.57 -13.73 2.47
CA GLY A 446 20.49 -12.26 2.43
C GLY A 446 19.15 -11.69 2.90
N ALA A 447 18.34 -12.45 3.62
CA ALA A 447 17.05 -12.02 4.14
C ALA A 447 17.15 -11.52 5.58
N LEU A 448 16.40 -10.45 5.89
CA LEU A 448 16.26 -9.97 7.27
C LEU A 448 15.59 -11.01 8.17
N PRO A 449 15.99 -11.15 9.44
CA PRO A 449 15.40 -12.10 10.40
C PRO A 449 13.93 -11.82 10.70
N ILE A 450 13.56 -10.53 10.77
CA ILE A 450 12.18 -10.07 10.90
C ILE A 450 11.83 -9.32 9.62
N PRO A 451 10.71 -9.64 8.94
CA PRO A 451 10.30 -8.92 7.75
C PRO A 451 10.17 -7.41 8.01
N LEU A 452 10.53 -6.60 7.04
CA LEU A 452 10.28 -5.16 7.04
C LEU A 452 9.18 -4.84 6.03
N GLU A 453 8.07 -4.30 6.49
CA GLU A 453 6.94 -3.93 5.65
C GLU A 453 6.75 -2.42 5.60
N LEU A 454 6.75 -1.88 4.38
CA LEU A 454 6.52 -0.46 4.11
C LEU A 454 5.08 -0.28 3.61
N TRP A 455 4.18 0.06 4.52
CA TRP A 455 2.77 0.34 4.23
C TRP A 455 2.62 1.78 3.77
N MET A 456 2.57 2.00 2.45
CA MET A 456 2.51 3.32 1.85
C MET A 456 1.05 3.68 1.52
N ASP A 457 0.29 4.04 2.55
CA ASP A 457 -1.10 4.48 2.36
C ASP A 457 -1.14 5.83 1.61
N GLU A 458 -2.12 5.99 0.74
CA GLU A 458 -2.21 7.13 -0.18
C GLU A 458 -0.92 7.38 -1.02
N PHE A 459 -0.31 6.32 -1.54
CA PHE A 459 0.97 6.35 -2.28
C PHE A 459 1.03 7.39 -3.40
N TYR A 460 -0.09 7.66 -4.07
CA TYR A 460 -0.16 8.65 -5.15
C TYR A 460 0.15 10.08 -4.67
N LYS A 461 -0.37 10.46 -3.49
CA LYS A 461 -0.19 11.80 -2.91
C LYS A 461 0.86 11.86 -1.81
N GLY A 462 1.27 10.72 -1.30
CA GLY A 462 2.23 10.63 -0.21
C GLY A 462 3.68 10.74 -0.67
N ALA A 463 4.59 10.83 0.30
CA ALA A 463 6.02 10.77 0.02
C ALA A 463 6.41 9.37 -0.46
N ARG A 464 7.35 9.29 -1.39
CA ARG A 464 7.85 8.07 -1.99
C ARG A 464 9.37 7.96 -1.85
N PRO A 465 9.95 6.76 -1.71
CA PRO A 465 11.40 6.61 -1.77
C PRO A 465 11.94 7.03 -3.15
N TYR A 466 13.20 7.42 -3.18
CA TYR A 466 13.90 7.67 -4.43
C TYR A 466 14.06 6.34 -5.20
N ASP A 467 13.96 6.39 -6.51
CA ASP A 467 14.05 5.23 -7.42
C ASP A 467 13.15 4.04 -7.02
N VAL A 468 11.88 4.31 -6.82
CA VAL A 468 10.88 3.29 -6.46
C VAL A 468 10.96 2.06 -7.36
N THR A 469 11.10 2.26 -8.68
CA THR A 469 11.11 1.16 -9.65
C THR A 469 12.29 0.21 -9.42
N GLY A 470 13.49 0.76 -9.18
CA GLY A 470 14.68 -0.02 -8.83
C GLY A 470 14.54 -0.74 -7.50
N LEU A 471 13.94 -0.08 -6.51
CA LEU A 471 13.73 -0.65 -5.18
C LEU A 471 12.83 -1.90 -5.19
N PHE A 472 11.77 -1.94 -5.99
CA PHE A 472 10.93 -3.14 -6.14
C PHE A 472 11.73 -4.37 -6.61
N GLY A 473 12.75 -4.16 -7.43
CA GLY A 473 13.66 -5.24 -7.87
C GLY A 473 14.65 -5.68 -6.78
N ILE A 474 15.21 -4.73 -6.05
CA ILE A 474 16.28 -4.98 -5.05
C ILE A 474 15.72 -5.65 -3.80
N THR A 475 14.59 -5.19 -3.28
CA THR A 475 14.05 -5.62 -1.98
C THR A 475 13.58 -7.07 -1.94
N ARG A 476 13.40 -7.70 -3.10
CA ARG A 476 12.88 -9.06 -3.25
C ARG A 476 13.61 -10.10 -2.39
N SER A 477 14.94 -10.10 -2.40
CA SER A 477 15.76 -11.08 -1.68
C SER A 477 15.92 -10.77 -0.19
N ASN A 478 15.69 -9.52 0.21
CA ASN A 478 16.06 -9.05 1.55
C ASN A 478 14.95 -9.14 2.59
N ASN A 479 13.83 -9.75 2.27
CA ASN A 479 12.63 -9.81 3.12
C ASN A 479 12.10 -8.41 3.51
N ILE A 480 12.19 -7.48 2.55
CA ILE A 480 11.67 -6.12 2.63
C ILE A 480 10.51 -6.02 1.63
N SER A 481 9.36 -5.57 2.08
CA SER A 481 8.14 -5.51 1.29
C SER A 481 7.70 -4.08 1.05
N LEU A 482 7.54 -3.71 -0.21
CA LEU A 482 6.94 -2.44 -0.61
C LEU A 482 5.45 -2.67 -0.86
N ILE A 483 4.60 -1.91 -0.17
CA ILE A 483 3.15 -2.11 -0.17
C ILE A 483 2.45 -0.77 -0.48
N PRO A 484 2.47 -0.31 -1.73
CA PRO A 484 1.73 0.88 -2.13
C PRO A 484 0.22 0.63 -2.16
N VAL A 485 -0.51 1.60 -1.63
CA VAL A 485 -1.97 1.62 -1.63
C VAL A 485 -2.45 2.69 -2.61
N LEU A 486 -3.13 2.27 -3.65
CA LEU A 486 -3.54 3.08 -4.79
C LEU A 486 -5.06 3.06 -5.00
N GLN A 487 -5.58 4.04 -5.72
CA GLN A 487 -7.01 4.09 -6.04
C GLN A 487 -7.31 3.44 -7.39
N SER A 488 -6.36 3.47 -8.32
CA SER A 488 -6.48 2.89 -9.66
C SER A 488 -5.10 2.58 -10.24
N LYS A 489 -5.07 1.78 -11.30
CA LYS A 489 -3.88 1.52 -12.10
C LYS A 489 -3.33 2.82 -12.72
N ALA A 490 -4.20 3.68 -13.21
CA ALA A 490 -3.84 4.95 -13.82
C ALA A 490 -3.02 5.87 -12.91
N GLN A 491 -3.20 5.80 -11.58
CA GLN A 491 -2.36 6.57 -10.66
C GLN A 491 -0.88 6.18 -10.72
N LEU A 492 -0.59 4.90 -10.91
CA LEU A 492 0.79 4.44 -11.04
C LEU A 492 1.38 4.83 -12.40
N GLU A 493 0.57 4.76 -13.45
CA GLU A 493 0.93 5.17 -14.81
C GLU A 493 1.19 6.69 -14.88
N ASP A 494 0.39 7.49 -14.20
CA ASP A 494 0.57 8.94 -14.11
C ASP A 494 1.86 9.32 -13.37
N LEU A 495 2.22 8.59 -12.32
CA LEU A 495 3.44 8.86 -11.54
C LEU A 495 4.73 8.51 -12.30
N PHE A 496 4.75 7.38 -12.98
CA PHE A 496 6.00 6.80 -13.48
C PHE A 496 6.02 6.59 -15.00
N GLY A 497 4.90 6.81 -15.67
CA GLY A 497 4.68 6.41 -17.06
C GLY A 497 4.44 4.91 -17.22
N ASP A 498 3.86 4.51 -18.36
CA ASP A 498 3.38 3.14 -18.60
C ASP A 498 4.47 2.07 -18.45
N SER A 499 5.68 2.34 -18.94
CA SER A 499 6.79 1.37 -18.91
C SER A 499 7.25 1.05 -17.49
N LYS A 500 7.48 2.07 -16.67
CA LYS A 500 7.91 1.89 -15.28
C LYS A 500 6.78 1.33 -14.41
N ALA A 501 5.54 1.78 -14.64
CA ALA A 501 4.36 1.23 -13.95
C ALA A 501 4.23 -0.28 -14.22
N LYS A 502 4.41 -0.71 -15.47
CA LYS A 502 4.43 -2.13 -15.82
C LYS A 502 5.55 -2.88 -15.09
N THR A 503 6.76 -2.32 -15.06
CA THR A 503 7.89 -2.90 -14.33
C THR A 503 7.57 -3.09 -12.85
N ILE A 504 6.85 -2.15 -12.22
CA ILE A 504 6.43 -2.28 -10.82
C ILE A 504 5.42 -3.43 -10.69
N PHE A 505 4.42 -3.53 -11.57
CA PHE A 505 3.46 -4.64 -11.56
C PHE A 505 4.13 -6.01 -11.79
N ASP A 506 5.18 -6.07 -12.60
CA ASP A 506 5.95 -7.30 -12.86
C ASP A 506 6.81 -7.73 -11.63
N ASN A 507 7.05 -6.83 -10.67
CA ASN A 507 7.84 -7.08 -9.46
C ASN A 507 7.01 -7.23 -8.18
N ILE A 508 5.73 -7.48 -8.30
CA ILE A 508 4.86 -7.85 -7.18
C ILE A 508 4.41 -9.29 -7.30
N SER A 509 4.28 -9.96 -6.17
CA SER A 509 3.69 -11.31 -6.11
C SER A 509 2.21 -11.30 -5.73
N THR A 510 1.74 -10.20 -5.17
CA THR A 510 0.38 -10.09 -4.65
C THR A 510 -0.27 -8.79 -5.08
N LEU A 511 -1.46 -8.90 -5.66
CA LEU A 511 -2.33 -7.74 -5.94
C LEU A 511 -3.67 -7.95 -5.26
N ILE A 512 -4.06 -6.98 -4.42
CA ILE A 512 -5.39 -6.98 -3.77
C ILE A 512 -6.25 -5.90 -4.43
N PHE A 513 -7.36 -6.32 -5.03
CA PHE A 513 -8.34 -5.41 -5.60
C PHE A 513 -9.58 -5.33 -4.70
N LEU A 514 -9.89 -4.11 -4.25
CA LEU A 514 -10.96 -3.83 -3.28
C LEU A 514 -12.15 -3.09 -3.89
N GLY A 515 -12.19 -2.98 -5.22
CA GLY A 515 -13.24 -2.31 -5.96
C GLY A 515 -12.75 -1.10 -6.74
N ALA A 516 -13.40 -0.82 -7.86
CA ALA A 516 -13.11 0.32 -8.72
C ALA A 516 -14.23 1.37 -8.65
N GLY A 517 -13.87 2.63 -8.92
CA GLY A 517 -14.85 3.68 -9.14
C GLY A 517 -15.68 3.41 -10.40
N ARG A 518 -16.88 3.99 -10.47
CA ARG A 518 -17.79 3.79 -11.62
C ARG A 518 -17.20 4.24 -12.95
N ALA A 519 -16.33 5.25 -12.94
CA ALA A 519 -15.69 5.82 -14.13
C ALA A 519 -14.27 5.25 -14.39
N ALA A 520 -13.85 4.21 -13.67
CA ALA A 520 -12.53 3.60 -13.81
C ALA A 520 -12.56 2.43 -14.81
N ASP A 521 -13.02 2.68 -16.02
CA ASP A 521 -13.24 1.65 -17.05
C ASP A 521 -11.97 0.86 -17.38
N ASP A 522 -10.81 1.52 -17.48
CA ASP A 522 -9.54 0.87 -17.76
C ASP A 522 -9.12 -0.09 -16.65
N THR A 523 -9.28 0.32 -15.38
CA THR A 523 -8.99 -0.56 -14.24
C THR A 523 -9.95 -1.75 -14.20
N GLN A 524 -11.24 -1.52 -14.43
CA GLN A 524 -12.24 -2.58 -14.44
C GLN A 524 -11.98 -3.61 -15.55
N LYS A 525 -11.65 -3.12 -16.75
CA LYS A 525 -11.29 -3.96 -17.90
C LYS A 525 -10.04 -4.77 -17.60
N TRP A 526 -8.99 -4.13 -17.13
CA TRP A 526 -7.72 -4.78 -16.78
C TRP A 526 -7.91 -5.88 -15.73
N ILE A 527 -8.67 -5.63 -14.67
CA ILE A 527 -8.99 -6.64 -13.65
C ILE A 527 -9.78 -7.81 -14.25
N SER A 528 -10.78 -7.53 -15.10
CA SER A 528 -11.55 -8.57 -15.80
C SER A 528 -10.67 -9.44 -16.70
N GLU A 529 -9.71 -8.84 -17.38
CA GLU A 529 -8.72 -9.56 -18.21
C GLU A 529 -7.76 -10.40 -17.37
N MET A 530 -7.31 -9.90 -16.22
CA MET A 530 -6.45 -10.64 -15.30
C MET A 530 -7.15 -11.85 -14.66
N ILE A 531 -8.44 -11.73 -14.36
CA ILE A 531 -9.24 -12.85 -13.83
C ILE A 531 -9.32 -13.98 -14.86
N GLY A 532 -9.34 -13.64 -16.17
CA GLY A 532 -9.34 -14.59 -17.25
C GLY A 532 -10.73 -15.04 -17.68
N GLN A 533 -10.73 -15.98 -18.62
CA GLN A 533 -11.94 -16.50 -19.26
C GLN A 533 -12.09 -17.98 -19.01
N MET A 534 -13.34 -18.42 -18.92
CA MET A 534 -13.72 -19.83 -18.90
C MET A 534 -14.52 -20.18 -20.15
N THR A 535 -14.51 -21.44 -20.51
CA THR A 535 -15.35 -21.98 -21.59
C THR A 535 -16.76 -22.22 -21.07
N ALA A 536 -17.76 -21.61 -21.70
CA ALA A 536 -19.17 -21.80 -21.37
C ALA A 536 -19.93 -22.36 -22.59
N ASP A 537 -20.87 -23.25 -22.32
CA ASP A 537 -21.77 -23.80 -23.36
C ASP A 537 -22.89 -22.79 -23.63
N LYS A 538 -23.06 -22.41 -24.91
CA LYS A 538 -24.14 -21.56 -25.38
C LYS A 538 -25.12 -22.41 -26.18
N ALA A 539 -26.36 -22.50 -25.72
CA ALA A 539 -27.46 -23.07 -26.46
C ALA A 539 -28.23 -21.97 -27.20
N SER A 540 -28.51 -22.18 -28.46
CA SER A 540 -29.34 -21.29 -29.26
C SER A 540 -30.42 -22.11 -29.94
N ASP A 541 -31.68 -21.88 -29.54
CA ASP A 541 -32.85 -22.50 -30.13
C ASP A 541 -33.48 -21.56 -31.17
N SER A 542 -33.52 -22.00 -32.39
CA SER A 542 -34.20 -21.30 -33.49
C SER A 542 -35.48 -22.05 -33.83
N LYS A 543 -36.64 -21.40 -33.71
CA LYS A 543 -37.95 -21.90 -34.10
C LYS A 543 -38.33 -21.31 -35.44
N ASN A 544 -38.36 -22.18 -36.46
CA ASN A 544 -38.94 -21.86 -37.76
C ASN A 544 -40.14 -22.75 -38.03
N GLY A 545 -41.35 -22.29 -37.67
CA GLY A 545 -42.59 -23.08 -37.77
C GLY A 545 -42.58 -24.30 -36.84
N MET A 546 -42.76 -25.52 -37.38
CA MET A 546 -42.71 -26.75 -36.61
C MET A 546 -41.28 -27.30 -36.44
N ASN A 547 -40.25 -26.75 -37.03
CA ASN A 547 -38.88 -27.22 -36.89
C ASN A 547 -38.15 -26.42 -35.81
N ILE A 548 -37.70 -27.11 -34.79
CA ILE A 548 -36.81 -26.60 -33.73
C ILE A 548 -35.40 -27.05 -34.14
N SER A 549 -34.54 -26.10 -34.40
CA SER A 549 -33.09 -26.36 -34.56
C SER A 549 -32.39 -25.85 -33.32
N SER A 550 -31.71 -26.75 -32.62
CA SER A 550 -30.91 -26.45 -31.44
C SER A 550 -29.43 -26.48 -31.86
N SER A 551 -28.75 -25.33 -31.69
CA SER A 551 -27.30 -25.25 -31.90
C SER A 551 -26.62 -25.09 -30.54
N HIS A 552 -25.61 -25.93 -30.28
CA HIS A 552 -24.77 -25.86 -29.11
C HIS A 552 -23.39 -25.36 -29.52
N ASP A 553 -23.06 -24.13 -29.15
CA ASP A 553 -21.76 -23.53 -29.38
C ASP A 553 -21.06 -23.33 -28.05
N ARG A 554 -19.72 -23.26 -28.06
CA ARG A 554 -18.91 -22.89 -26.92
C ARG A 554 -18.37 -21.49 -27.11
N VAL A 555 -18.40 -20.72 -26.05
CA VAL A 555 -17.93 -19.34 -26.05
C VAL A 555 -17.03 -19.09 -24.85
N GLY A 556 -16.03 -18.21 -25.02
CA GLY A 556 -15.25 -17.70 -23.91
C GLY A 556 -16.07 -16.67 -23.15
N VAL A 557 -16.21 -16.87 -21.86
CA VAL A 557 -16.87 -15.92 -20.95
C VAL A 557 -15.90 -15.57 -19.84
N SER A 558 -15.70 -14.26 -19.62
CA SER A 558 -14.90 -13.81 -18.46
C SER A 558 -15.55 -14.26 -17.17
N LEU A 559 -14.77 -14.78 -16.21
CA LEU A 559 -15.27 -15.14 -14.87
C LEU A 559 -15.99 -13.97 -14.19
N LEU A 560 -15.47 -12.76 -14.36
CA LEU A 560 -16.17 -11.50 -14.06
C LEU A 560 -16.01 -10.57 -15.26
N THR A 561 -17.11 -10.09 -15.78
CA THR A 561 -17.11 -9.06 -16.82
C THR A 561 -16.70 -7.72 -16.22
N GLN A 562 -16.20 -6.80 -17.05
CA GLN A 562 -15.88 -5.43 -16.66
C GLN A 562 -17.01 -4.78 -15.84
N GLN A 563 -18.26 -4.96 -16.27
CA GLN A 563 -19.44 -4.40 -15.60
C GLN A 563 -19.69 -5.03 -14.22
N GLN A 564 -19.38 -6.30 -14.03
CA GLN A 564 -19.48 -6.98 -12.74
C GLN A 564 -18.38 -6.53 -11.80
N VAL A 565 -17.14 -6.35 -12.30
CA VAL A 565 -16.03 -5.76 -11.54
C VAL A 565 -16.41 -4.37 -11.03
N GLY A 566 -17.02 -3.52 -11.87
CA GLY A 566 -17.50 -2.20 -11.47
C GLY A 566 -18.67 -2.19 -10.48
N LYS A 567 -19.35 -3.33 -10.29
CA LYS A 567 -20.47 -3.52 -9.34
C LYS A 567 -20.10 -4.42 -8.16
N MET A 568 -18.83 -4.72 -7.97
CA MET A 568 -18.38 -5.59 -6.88
C MET A 568 -18.86 -5.05 -5.53
N PRO A 569 -19.43 -5.90 -4.65
CA PRO A 569 -19.87 -5.49 -3.32
C PRO A 569 -18.73 -4.86 -2.51
N LEU A 570 -19.07 -3.86 -1.71
CA LEU A 570 -18.06 -3.18 -0.87
C LEU A 570 -17.41 -4.12 0.16
N SER A 571 -18.08 -5.20 0.54
CA SER A 571 -17.59 -6.23 1.46
C SER A 571 -16.54 -7.16 0.86
N ASP A 572 -16.37 -7.16 -0.46
CA ASP A 572 -15.64 -8.22 -1.17
C ASP A 572 -14.31 -7.72 -1.72
N ALA A 573 -13.41 -8.66 -1.96
CA ALA A 573 -12.08 -8.42 -2.49
C ALA A 573 -11.70 -9.51 -3.51
N ILE A 574 -10.85 -9.14 -4.46
CA ILE A 574 -10.21 -10.09 -5.37
C ILE A 574 -8.71 -10.03 -5.11
N VAL A 575 -8.10 -11.19 -4.95
CA VAL A 575 -6.66 -11.30 -4.75
C VAL A 575 -6.06 -12.09 -5.90
N PHE A 576 -5.00 -11.54 -6.47
CA PHE A 576 -4.13 -12.22 -7.39
C PHE A 576 -2.84 -12.55 -6.65
N LEU A 577 -2.56 -13.82 -6.49
CA LEU A 577 -1.37 -14.34 -5.83
C LEU A 577 -0.57 -15.16 -6.84
N GLU A 578 0.74 -15.02 -6.80
CA GLU A 578 1.65 -15.75 -7.67
C GLU A 578 1.41 -17.26 -7.58
N GLU A 579 1.36 -17.94 -8.74
CA GLU A 579 1.10 -19.38 -8.90
C GLU A 579 -0.28 -19.86 -8.44
N GLU A 580 -1.22 -18.95 -8.16
CA GLU A 580 -2.59 -19.31 -7.78
C GLU A 580 -3.60 -18.74 -8.76
N ASP A 581 -4.73 -19.42 -8.92
CA ASP A 581 -5.88 -18.85 -9.61
C ASP A 581 -6.41 -17.63 -8.84
N PRO A 582 -7.14 -16.72 -9.51
CA PRO A 582 -7.75 -15.57 -8.82
C PRO A 582 -8.59 -15.99 -7.62
N ILE A 583 -8.50 -15.26 -6.53
CA ILE A 583 -9.20 -15.58 -5.27
C ILE A 583 -10.26 -14.52 -5.02
N TYR A 584 -11.52 -14.91 -4.91
CA TYR A 584 -12.62 -14.05 -4.52
C TYR A 584 -13.00 -14.32 -3.07
N ASP A 585 -12.90 -13.32 -2.19
CA ASP A 585 -13.16 -13.46 -0.77
C ASP A 585 -13.71 -12.16 -0.18
N ARG A 586 -14.14 -12.21 1.07
CA ARG A 586 -14.58 -11.03 1.83
C ARG A 586 -13.39 -10.26 2.39
N LYS A 587 -13.55 -8.95 2.49
CA LYS A 587 -12.61 -8.08 3.19
C LYS A 587 -12.52 -8.44 4.67
N ARG A 588 -11.33 -8.30 5.24
CA ARG A 588 -11.09 -8.53 6.66
C ARG A 588 -11.34 -7.23 7.43
N MET A 589 -12.47 -7.15 8.08
CA MET A 589 -12.78 -5.98 8.91
C MET A 589 -12.23 -6.19 10.32
N PRO A 590 -11.57 -5.19 10.95
CA PRO A 590 -11.02 -5.33 12.30
C PRO A 590 -12.06 -5.78 13.34
N TRP A 591 -13.27 -5.27 13.27
CA TRP A 591 -14.37 -5.63 14.18
C TRP A 591 -14.95 -7.04 13.96
N GLU A 592 -14.73 -7.61 12.77
CA GLU A 592 -15.14 -8.98 12.45
C GLU A 592 -13.99 -9.99 12.61
N ASP A 593 -12.79 -9.51 12.83
CA ASP A 593 -11.62 -10.36 12.97
C ASP A 593 -11.77 -11.26 14.21
N PRO A 594 -11.56 -12.58 14.07
CA PRO A 594 -11.59 -13.49 15.22
C PRO A 594 -10.67 -13.09 16.36
N LYS A 595 -9.58 -12.34 16.07
CA LYS A 595 -8.66 -11.81 17.09
C LYS A 595 -9.23 -10.59 17.80
N PHE A 596 -10.05 -9.79 17.13
CA PHE A 596 -10.56 -8.50 17.60
C PHE A 596 -12.10 -8.45 17.57
N SER A 597 -12.78 -9.61 17.42
CA SER A 597 -14.24 -9.67 17.46
C SER A 597 -14.77 -9.16 18.81
N ASP A 598 -15.97 -8.56 18.80
CA ASP A 598 -16.60 -8.03 20.01
C ASP A 598 -16.59 -9.03 21.16
N LYS A 599 -16.91 -10.29 20.90
CA LYS A 599 -16.85 -11.36 21.93
C LYS A 599 -15.48 -11.57 22.52
N LYS A 600 -14.43 -11.38 21.76
CA LYS A 600 -13.05 -11.54 22.26
C LYS A 600 -12.62 -10.31 23.01
N ILE A 601 -12.98 -9.14 22.52
CA ILE A 601 -12.77 -7.86 23.21
C ILE A 601 -13.49 -7.88 24.57
N GLU A 602 -14.73 -8.32 24.62
CA GLU A 602 -15.46 -8.48 25.90
C GLU A 602 -14.74 -9.43 26.86
N ARG A 603 -14.31 -10.59 26.40
CA ARG A 603 -13.50 -11.51 27.23
C ARG A 603 -12.17 -10.91 27.69
N MET A 604 -11.56 -10.08 26.87
CA MET A 604 -10.33 -9.36 27.27
C MET A 604 -10.63 -8.29 28.31
N LYS A 605 -11.75 -7.56 28.16
CA LYS A 605 -12.26 -6.61 29.16
C LYS A 605 -12.54 -7.31 30.49
N GLU A 606 -13.30 -8.41 30.48
CA GLU A 606 -13.59 -9.21 31.66
C GLU A 606 -12.29 -9.68 32.38
N LYS A 607 -11.34 -10.21 31.64
CA LYS A 607 -10.03 -10.63 32.19
C LYS A 607 -9.22 -9.47 32.75
N ALA A 608 -9.31 -8.30 32.13
CA ALA A 608 -8.64 -7.11 32.65
C ALA A 608 -9.30 -6.66 33.97
N GLN A 609 -10.64 -6.68 34.04
CA GLN A 609 -11.40 -6.39 35.25
C GLN A 609 -11.10 -7.35 36.39
N GLU A 610 -11.11 -8.67 36.14
CA GLU A 610 -10.73 -9.69 37.12
C GLU A 610 -9.34 -9.43 37.74
N LYS A 611 -8.45 -8.83 36.94
CA LYS A 611 -7.10 -8.49 37.38
C LYS A 611 -6.98 -7.07 37.92
N GLY A 612 -8.06 -6.32 38.02
CA GLY A 612 -8.06 -4.93 38.45
C GLY A 612 -7.28 -3.97 37.54
N LYS A 613 -7.29 -4.22 36.24
CA LYS A 613 -6.40 -3.59 35.27
C LYS A 613 -7.20 -2.89 34.16
N PRO A 614 -6.74 -1.70 33.67
CA PRO A 614 -7.38 -1.05 32.55
C PRO A 614 -7.22 -1.90 31.28
N PHE A 615 -8.24 -1.83 30.42
CA PHE A 615 -8.25 -2.50 29.13
C PHE A 615 -7.82 -1.52 28.04
N VAL A 616 -6.81 -1.90 27.27
CA VAL A 616 -6.38 -1.17 26.08
C VAL A 616 -7.13 -1.72 24.88
N SER A 617 -7.98 -0.93 24.25
CA SER A 617 -8.70 -1.37 23.03
C SER A 617 -7.77 -1.40 21.80
N PRO A 618 -8.05 -2.24 20.80
CA PRO A 618 -7.33 -2.20 19.53
C PRO A 618 -7.43 -0.84 18.83
N GLU A 619 -8.54 -0.13 19.01
CA GLU A 619 -8.77 1.22 18.48
C GLU A 619 -8.54 2.26 19.57
N SER A 620 -7.34 2.25 20.13
CA SER A 620 -7.00 3.18 21.18
C SER A 620 -6.75 4.58 20.64
N HIS A 621 -7.33 5.57 21.28
CA HIS A 621 -6.98 6.96 21.07
C HIS A 621 -5.83 7.33 21.98
N TYR A 622 -4.86 8.03 21.45
CA TYR A 622 -3.83 8.64 22.27
C TYR A 622 -3.58 10.07 21.82
N TYR A 623 -3.16 10.87 22.78
CA TYR A 623 -2.77 12.26 22.57
C TYR A 623 -1.28 12.39 22.78
N GLU A 624 -0.66 13.28 22.07
CA GLU A 624 0.67 13.71 22.37
C GLU A 624 0.68 14.58 23.62
N ALA A 625 1.44 14.17 24.61
CA ALA A 625 1.57 14.91 25.85
C ALA A 625 2.46 16.17 25.70
N LEU A 626 2.89 16.48 24.49
CA LEU A 626 3.74 17.62 24.18
C LEU A 626 3.22 18.96 24.66
N ARG A 627 1.91 19.16 24.47
CA ARG A 627 1.27 20.38 24.96
C ARG A 627 1.32 20.50 26.47
N LEU A 628 1.37 19.38 27.18
CA LEU A 628 1.49 19.36 28.63
C LEU A 628 2.91 19.68 29.10
N ASN A 629 3.90 19.47 28.24
CA ASN A 629 5.31 19.78 28.54
C ASN A 629 5.83 21.02 27.81
N SER A 630 4.96 21.82 27.20
CA SER A 630 5.36 23.08 26.53
C SER A 630 6.09 24.07 27.47
N GLU A 631 5.90 23.96 28.75
CA GLU A 631 6.65 24.70 29.78
C GLU A 631 8.04 24.10 30.04
N ASN A 632 8.27 22.84 29.65
CA ASN A 632 9.54 22.17 29.86
C ASN A 632 10.42 22.31 28.63
N LYS A 633 11.27 23.34 28.61
CA LYS A 633 12.25 23.60 27.53
C LYS A 633 13.24 22.46 27.26
N LYS A 634 13.05 21.28 27.85
CA LYS A 634 13.85 20.08 27.70
C LYS A 634 13.18 19.01 26.82
N TYR A 635 12.22 19.40 26.00
CA TYR A 635 11.66 18.47 25.05
C TYR A 635 12.71 18.06 24.00
N HIS A 636 12.99 16.78 23.92
CA HIS A 636 14.03 16.22 23.06
C HIS A 636 13.48 15.42 21.87
N GLY A 637 12.28 15.75 21.39
CA GLY A 637 11.68 15.02 20.28
C GLY A 637 10.90 13.78 20.70
N TYR A 638 10.72 13.54 21.99
CA TYR A 638 9.93 12.40 22.46
C TYR A 638 8.43 12.66 22.34
N VAL A 639 7.74 11.68 21.82
CA VAL A 639 6.29 11.68 21.79
C VAL A 639 5.77 11.02 23.06
N HIS A 640 5.00 11.76 23.83
CA HIS A 640 4.28 11.20 24.96
C HIS A 640 2.90 10.76 24.49
N PHE A 641 2.57 9.53 24.73
CA PHE A 641 1.28 8.96 24.39
C PHE A 641 0.38 8.97 25.62
N VAL A 642 -0.80 9.54 25.46
CA VAL A 642 -1.86 9.43 26.43
C VAL A 642 -3.00 8.63 25.80
N GLN A 643 -3.26 7.46 26.31
CA GLN A 643 -4.39 6.67 25.89
C GLN A 643 -5.47 6.70 26.95
N ILE A 644 -6.69 6.86 26.49
CA ILE A 644 -7.87 6.75 27.34
C ILE A 644 -8.44 5.36 27.13
N CYS A 645 -8.52 4.60 28.20
CA CYS A 645 -9.10 3.27 28.22
C CYS A 645 -10.37 3.28 29.05
N THR A 646 -11.36 2.54 28.62
CA THR A 646 -12.59 2.35 29.37
C THR A 646 -12.57 0.95 29.96
N ASP A 647 -12.69 0.83 31.28
CA ASP A 647 -12.83 -0.47 31.92
C ASP A 647 -14.24 -1.05 31.72
N PRO A 648 -14.47 -2.31 32.08
CA PRO A 648 -15.77 -2.94 31.92
C PRO A 648 -16.92 -2.25 32.69
N ASP A 649 -16.57 -1.48 33.73
CA ASP A 649 -17.55 -0.71 34.52
C ASP A 649 -17.86 0.66 33.91
N GLY A 650 -17.29 0.96 32.74
CA GLY A 650 -17.46 2.24 32.05
C GLY A 650 -16.60 3.37 32.60
N VAL A 651 -15.68 3.07 33.54
CA VAL A 651 -14.75 4.05 34.09
C VAL A 651 -13.60 4.26 33.13
N GLN A 652 -13.32 5.51 32.84
CA GLN A 652 -12.22 5.88 31.94
C GLN A 652 -10.92 6.03 32.72
N HIS A 653 -9.88 5.38 32.20
CA HIS A 653 -8.53 5.44 32.74
C HIS A 653 -7.61 6.09 31.72
N THR A 654 -6.73 6.96 32.19
CA THR A 654 -5.68 7.55 31.37
C THR A 654 -4.39 6.77 31.55
N ILE A 655 -3.87 6.21 30.45
CA ILE A 655 -2.57 5.56 30.41
C ILE A 655 -1.58 6.52 29.77
N THR A 656 -0.56 6.90 30.51
CA THR A 656 0.50 7.75 30.00
C THR A 656 1.68 6.87 29.61
N GLY A 657 2.02 6.87 28.33
CA GLY A 657 3.23 6.24 27.82
C GLY A 657 4.43 7.06 28.27
N LYS A 658 5.29 6.49 29.08
CA LYS A 658 6.60 7.09 29.35
C LYS A 658 7.53 6.86 28.17
N GLU A 659 8.45 7.80 28.04
CA GLU A 659 9.54 7.78 27.09
C GLU A 659 10.10 6.37 26.86
N ASN A 660 10.00 5.94 25.62
CA ASN A 660 10.89 5.04 24.88
C ASN A 660 11.29 3.70 25.39
N THR A 661 11.08 3.27 26.60
CA THR A 661 11.93 2.18 27.06
C THR A 661 11.25 0.86 27.29
N GLU A 662 9.94 0.82 27.48
CA GLU A 662 9.30 -0.47 27.73
C GLU A 662 7.88 -0.54 27.16
N PRO A 663 7.45 -1.72 26.69
CA PRO A 663 6.06 -1.94 26.35
C PRO A 663 5.20 -1.52 27.52
N LEU A 664 4.14 -0.74 27.25
CA LEU A 664 3.15 -0.49 28.28
C LEU A 664 2.57 -1.86 28.67
N GLU A 665 2.90 -2.32 29.82
CA GLU A 665 2.21 -3.47 30.37
C GLU A 665 0.74 -3.09 30.52
N ILE A 666 -0.11 -3.81 29.81
CA ILE A 666 -1.57 -3.60 29.80
C ILE A 666 -2.13 -3.58 31.21
N LEU A 667 -1.31 -3.69 32.21
CA LEU A 667 -1.78 -4.18 33.49
C LEU A 667 -1.23 -3.52 34.69
N ASP A 668 -0.27 -2.62 34.63
CA ASP A 668 0.27 -2.01 35.83
C ASP A 668 -0.30 -0.63 36.11
N THR A 669 -0.89 -0.55 37.26
CA THR A 669 -1.19 0.60 38.11
C THR A 669 -1.19 1.97 37.38
N VAL A 670 -2.20 2.21 36.62
CA VAL A 670 -2.55 3.55 36.16
C VAL A 670 -3.30 4.24 37.28
N PRO A 671 -2.91 5.45 37.70
CA PRO A 671 -3.71 6.23 38.61
C PRO A 671 -5.12 6.37 38.01
N LYS A 672 -6.15 6.09 38.81
CA LYS A 672 -7.56 6.25 38.42
C LYS A 672 -7.86 7.75 38.33
N GLU A 673 -7.40 8.41 37.31
CA GLU A 673 -7.87 9.72 36.93
C GLU A 673 -8.98 9.54 35.91
N THR A 674 -10.19 9.74 36.35
CA THR A 674 -11.34 9.82 35.46
C THR A 674 -11.28 11.14 34.71
N HIS A 675 -10.99 11.08 33.40
CA HIS A 675 -11.19 12.23 32.53
C HIS A 675 -12.66 12.26 32.09
N PRO A 676 -13.46 13.22 32.59
CA PRO A 676 -14.90 13.27 32.33
C PRO A 676 -15.26 13.63 30.88
N TYR A 677 -14.29 13.75 30.00
CA TYR A 677 -14.47 14.32 28.64
C TYR A 677 -14.07 13.41 27.51
N SER A 678 -13.57 12.22 27.79
CA SER A 678 -13.20 11.28 26.75
C SER A 678 -14.25 10.18 26.67
N ILE A 679 -14.85 10.08 25.53
CA ILE A 679 -15.73 8.98 25.17
C ILE A 679 -14.87 7.99 24.40
N SER A 680 -14.92 6.69 24.72
CA SER A 680 -14.28 5.70 23.88
C SER A 680 -14.91 5.73 22.49
N VAL A 681 -14.15 5.40 21.46
CA VAL A 681 -14.74 5.30 20.09
C VAL A 681 -15.86 4.30 20.06
N ASP A 682 -15.73 3.22 20.80
CA ASP A 682 -16.76 2.20 20.92
C ASP A 682 -18.06 2.77 21.53
N ASP A 683 -17.95 3.63 22.54
CA ASP A 683 -19.10 4.28 23.13
C ASP A 683 -19.68 5.35 22.20
N PHE A 684 -18.81 6.07 21.47
CA PHE A 684 -19.25 7.02 20.46
C PHE A 684 -19.95 6.32 19.29
N LEU A 685 -19.43 5.20 18.81
CA LEU A 685 -20.04 4.42 17.73
C LEU A 685 -21.30 3.66 18.17
N ARG A 686 -21.44 3.35 19.47
CA ARG A 686 -22.63 2.75 20.05
C ARG A 686 -23.70 3.77 20.49
N MET A 687 -23.37 5.06 20.43
CA MET A 687 -24.35 6.10 20.69
C MET A 687 -25.42 6.08 19.62
N ASP A 688 -26.63 5.80 20.03
CA ASP A 688 -27.81 5.97 19.18
C ASP A 688 -28.10 7.45 19.00
N PHE A 689 -27.52 8.01 17.93
CA PHE A 689 -27.68 9.41 17.56
C PHE A 689 -29.13 9.78 17.18
N SER A 690 -30.02 8.80 17.15
CA SER A 690 -31.47 9.05 16.94
C SER A 690 -32.20 9.58 18.18
N LYS A 691 -31.54 9.56 19.34
CA LYS A 691 -32.10 10.11 20.59
C LYS A 691 -31.56 11.52 20.85
N GLU A 692 -32.45 12.48 20.93
CA GLU A 692 -32.13 13.91 21.23
C GLU A 692 -31.20 14.10 22.44
N ASP A 693 -31.26 13.23 23.43
CA ASP A 693 -30.45 13.28 24.64
C ASP A 693 -28.95 12.90 24.42
N ALA A 694 -28.60 12.18 23.36
CA ALA A 694 -27.22 11.76 23.10
C ALA A 694 -26.41 12.90 22.48
N LEU A 695 -27.02 13.62 21.55
CA LEU A 695 -26.42 14.82 20.95
C LEU A 695 -26.22 15.93 21.99
N ASP A 696 -27.17 16.10 22.91
CA ASP A 696 -27.08 17.11 23.98
C ASP A 696 -26.02 16.76 25.01
N ARG A 697 -25.76 15.49 25.29
CA ARG A 697 -24.65 15.01 26.13
C ARG A 697 -23.31 15.17 25.45
N ALA A 698 -23.21 14.81 24.17
CA ALA A 698 -21.98 14.98 23.40
C ALA A 698 -21.63 16.47 23.26
N ALA A 699 -22.59 17.33 22.98
CA ALA A 699 -22.41 18.76 22.90
C ALA A 699 -22.01 19.39 24.25
N LYS A 700 -22.64 18.99 25.34
CA LYS A 700 -22.29 19.44 26.70
C LYS A 700 -20.89 18.98 27.10
N THR A 701 -20.51 17.79 26.72
CA THR A 701 -19.17 17.25 26.98
C THR A 701 -18.10 17.98 26.18
N ALA A 702 -18.37 18.23 24.89
CA ALA A 702 -17.48 19.00 24.04
C ALA A 702 -17.32 20.45 24.51
N VAL A 703 -18.41 21.14 24.89
CA VAL A 703 -18.37 22.51 25.40
C VAL A 703 -17.65 22.60 26.73
N LYS A 704 -17.80 21.62 27.60
CA LYS A 704 -17.11 21.57 28.89
C LYS A 704 -15.62 21.27 28.72
N ALA A 705 -15.22 20.42 27.80
CA ALA A 705 -13.82 20.17 27.42
C ALA A 705 -13.18 21.44 26.83
N PHE A 706 -13.94 22.19 26.00
CA PHE A 706 -13.46 23.42 25.39
C PHE A 706 -13.27 24.54 26.42
N SER A 707 -14.21 24.70 27.38
CA SER A 707 -14.18 25.74 28.39
C SER A 707 -13.11 25.55 29.48
N GLN A 708 -12.59 24.32 29.67
CA GLN A 708 -11.53 24.08 30.65
C GLN A 708 -10.11 24.21 30.12
N ASN A 709 -9.94 24.12 28.80
CA ASN A 709 -8.63 24.15 28.16
C ASN A 709 -8.26 25.51 27.56
N PHE A 710 -9.12 26.53 27.69
CA PHE A 710 -8.82 27.89 27.25
C PHE A 710 -8.77 28.90 28.42
N PRO A 711 -7.90 29.92 28.33
CA PRO A 711 -7.83 30.99 29.33
C PRO A 711 -9.18 31.68 29.50
N LYS A 712 -9.49 32.09 30.74
CA LYS A 712 -10.78 32.64 31.16
C LYS A 712 -11.17 34.00 30.54
N ASP A 713 -10.38 34.51 29.60
CA ASP A 713 -10.53 35.89 29.06
C ASP A 713 -11.17 35.96 27.67
N LEU A 714 -11.83 34.90 27.20
CA LEU A 714 -12.64 34.96 25.98
C LEU A 714 -14.10 35.27 26.35
N PRO A 715 -14.75 36.23 25.67
CA PRO A 715 -16.14 36.60 25.98
C PRO A 715 -17.09 35.45 25.77
N GLU A 716 -18.02 35.25 26.72
CA GLU A 716 -19.05 34.24 26.72
C GLU A 716 -19.84 34.23 25.40
N GLN A 717 -19.74 33.13 24.64
CA GLN A 717 -20.53 32.94 23.42
C GLN A 717 -21.81 32.13 23.69
N GLU A 718 -22.50 32.37 24.78
CA GLU A 718 -23.77 31.75 25.06
C GLU A 718 -24.95 32.09 24.11
N PRO A 719 -24.99 33.23 23.39
CA PRO A 719 -26.17 33.58 22.59
C PRO A 719 -26.36 32.70 21.35
N LEU A 720 -25.25 32.19 20.73
CA LEU A 720 -25.32 31.45 19.46
C LEU A 720 -25.91 30.03 19.58
N ILE A 721 -25.72 29.38 20.72
CA ILE A 721 -26.25 28.02 20.96
C ILE A 721 -27.73 28.05 21.29
N GLN A 722 -28.23 29.15 21.91
CA GLN A 722 -29.64 29.29 22.21
C GLN A 722 -30.50 29.65 20.99
N GLU A 723 -29.95 30.38 20.02
CA GLU A 723 -30.65 30.70 18.76
C GLU A 723 -30.76 29.50 17.84
N SER A 724 -29.68 28.68 17.70
CA SER A 724 -29.75 27.42 16.93
C SER A 724 -30.73 26.43 17.54
N ARG A 725 -30.89 26.41 18.90
CA ARG A 725 -31.89 25.55 19.60
C ARG A 725 -33.31 26.01 19.37
N LYS A 726 -33.55 27.31 19.22
CA LYS A 726 -34.89 27.84 18.92
C LYS A 726 -35.27 27.58 17.48
N ALA A 727 -34.31 27.60 16.54
CA ALA A 727 -34.55 27.30 15.15
C ALA A 727 -34.86 25.81 14.92
N SER A 728 -34.08 24.89 15.53
CA SER A 728 -34.34 23.45 15.43
C SER A 728 -35.61 22.99 16.13
N LYS A 729 -35.99 23.61 17.26
CA LYS A 729 -37.29 23.33 17.91
C LYS A 729 -38.48 23.83 17.12
N ALA A 730 -38.34 24.92 16.39
CA ALA A 730 -39.39 25.44 15.51
C ALA A 730 -39.58 24.59 14.25
N GLU A 731 -38.55 23.97 13.74
CA GLU A 731 -38.61 23.02 12.61
C GLU A 731 -39.20 21.66 13.01
N ALA A 732 -38.82 21.14 14.17
CA ALA A 732 -39.39 19.88 14.68
C ALA A 732 -40.91 19.96 14.95
N GLN A 733 -41.40 21.10 15.46
CA GLN A 733 -42.83 21.30 15.66
C GLN A 733 -43.63 21.53 14.37
N LYS A 734 -42.98 21.93 13.26
CA LYS A 734 -43.63 22.05 11.96
C LYS A 734 -43.71 20.74 11.18
N LYS A 735 -42.91 19.74 11.52
CA LYS A 735 -42.92 18.42 10.84
C LYS A 735 -44.08 17.52 11.26
N ASP A 736 -44.72 17.76 12.41
CA ASP A 736 -45.85 16.93 12.93
C ASP A 736 -47.22 17.28 12.37
N LYS A 737 -47.31 18.27 11.47
CA LYS A 737 -48.63 18.65 10.88
C LYS A 737 -48.54 18.83 9.37
N LYS A 738 -48.41 17.76 8.61
CA LYS A 738 -48.92 17.70 7.21
C LYS A 738 -48.95 16.28 6.66
N PRO A 739 -50.03 15.92 5.93
CA PRO A 739 -50.23 14.58 5.40
C PRO A 739 -49.41 14.33 4.11
N LYS A 740 -49.15 13.04 3.89
CA LYS A 740 -48.52 12.49 2.69
C LYS A 740 -49.16 13.03 1.41
N LYS A 741 -48.33 13.58 0.52
CA LYS A 741 -48.56 13.54 -0.93
C LYS A 741 -47.20 13.51 -1.67
N GLU A 742 -47.24 12.79 -2.73
CA GLU A 742 -46.24 12.25 -3.60
C GLU A 742 -45.20 13.24 -4.15
N ALA A 743 -44.03 12.65 -4.46
CA ALA A 743 -42.87 13.26 -5.09
C ALA A 743 -43.18 13.97 -6.43
N LYS A 744 -42.59 15.13 -6.60
CA LYS A 744 -42.06 15.60 -7.90
C LYS A 744 -40.83 16.46 -7.67
N ASP A 745 -39.77 16.09 -8.36
CA ASP A 745 -38.47 16.73 -8.40
C ASP A 745 -38.50 18.14 -9.00
N SER A 746 -37.42 18.87 -8.64
CA SER A 746 -36.91 20.06 -9.29
C SER A 746 -37.70 21.34 -9.22
N SER A 747 -37.52 22.14 -8.15
CA SER A 747 -37.67 23.62 -8.20
C SER A 747 -37.22 24.38 -6.93
N SER A 748 -36.22 23.91 -6.14
CA SER A 748 -35.82 24.64 -4.91
C SER A 748 -34.73 25.69 -5.10
N ASN A 749 -34.03 25.68 -6.25
CA ASN A 749 -32.93 26.65 -6.50
C ASN A 749 -33.39 27.93 -7.15
N ASP A 750 -34.55 27.97 -7.81
CA ASP A 750 -35.03 29.14 -8.54
C ASP A 750 -35.45 30.27 -7.61
N SER A 751 -36.12 29.94 -6.47
CA SER A 751 -36.61 30.94 -5.50
C SER A 751 -35.52 31.72 -4.80
N PHE A 752 -34.36 31.06 -4.48
CA PHE A 752 -33.24 31.73 -3.84
C PHE A 752 -32.42 32.56 -4.83
N THR A 753 -32.34 32.14 -6.07
CA THR A 753 -31.67 32.89 -7.15
C THR A 753 -32.40 34.22 -7.43
N GLU A 754 -33.73 34.19 -7.44
CA GLU A 754 -34.55 35.40 -7.56
C GLU A 754 -34.39 36.34 -6.35
N LEU A 755 -34.27 35.78 -5.15
CA LEU A 755 -34.06 36.57 -3.91
C LEU A 755 -32.63 37.20 -3.89
N LEU A 756 -31.64 36.51 -4.39
CA LEU A 756 -30.28 36.99 -4.52
C LEU A 756 -30.16 38.10 -5.55
N GLU A 757 -30.89 37.99 -6.65
CA GLU A 757 -30.94 39.03 -7.69
C GLU A 757 -31.69 40.28 -7.21
N SER A 758 -32.76 40.13 -6.43
CA SER A 758 -33.50 41.26 -5.86
C SER A 758 -32.70 42.10 -4.86
N LYS A 759 -31.66 41.49 -4.21
CA LYS A 759 -30.77 42.19 -3.26
C LYS A 759 -29.41 42.52 -3.83
N LYS A 760 -29.21 42.38 -5.14
CA LYS A 760 -27.92 42.47 -5.84
C LYS A 760 -27.17 43.79 -5.60
N ASP A 761 -27.87 44.88 -5.50
CA ASP A 761 -27.28 46.21 -5.33
C ASP A 761 -26.91 46.52 -3.86
N GLN A 762 -27.36 45.73 -2.91
CA GLN A 762 -27.07 45.90 -1.48
C GLN A 762 -25.91 44.97 -0.99
N LEU A 763 -25.40 44.09 -1.84
CA LEU A 763 -24.39 43.09 -1.48
C LEU A 763 -23.03 43.45 -2.10
N SER A 764 -21.95 43.39 -1.29
CA SER A 764 -20.60 43.52 -1.80
C SER A 764 -20.24 42.38 -2.75
N GLU A 765 -19.40 42.62 -3.77
CA GLU A 765 -18.98 41.58 -4.73
C GLU A 765 -18.37 40.35 -4.04
N LYS A 766 -17.69 40.56 -2.93
CA LYS A 766 -17.09 39.52 -2.13
C LYS A 766 -18.13 38.63 -1.44
N ARG A 767 -19.21 39.25 -0.97
CA ARG A 767 -20.34 38.55 -0.36
C ARG A 767 -21.16 37.79 -1.40
N LYS A 768 -21.34 38.30 -2.59
CA LYS A 768 -21.96 37.62 -3.72
C LYS A 768 -21.20 36.36 -4.11
N LYS A 769 -19.85 36.40 -4.15
CA LYS A 769 -19.02 35.22 -4.41
C LYS A 769 -19.18 34.16 -3.34
N LEU A 770 -19.22 34.52 -2.06
CA LEU A 770 -19.39 33.56 -0.96
C LEU A 770 -20.76 32.91 -0.97
N LEU A 771 -21.82 33.64 -1.27
CA LEU A 771 -23.17 33.10 -1.37
C LEU A 771 -23.35 32.19 -2.60
N ARG A 772 -22.74 32.51 -3.72
CA ARG A 772 -22.71 31.63 -4.90
C ARG A 772 -21.94 30.35 -4.64
N ALA A 773 -20.83 30.41 -3.93
CA ALA A 773 -20.09 29.21 -3.51
C ALA A 773 -20.94 28.32 -2.60
N ALA A 774 -21.68 28.89 -1.65
CA ALA A 774 -22.59 28.14 -0.78
C ALA A 774 -23.76 27.49 -1.52
N MET A 775 -24.25 28.11 -2.60
CA MET A 775 -25.26 27.50 -3.50
C MET A 775 -24.74 26.30 -4.27
N ILE A 776 -23.51 26.40 -4.79
CA ILE A 776 -22.85 25.31 -5.55
C ILE A 776 -22.59 24.11 -4.64
N ASP A 777 -22.37 24.35 -3.35
CA ASP A 777 -22.11 23.32 -2.35
C ASP A 777 -23.37 22.57 -1.88
N GLY A 778 -24.53 22.88 -2.44
CA GLY A 778 -25.79 22.16 -2.18
C GLY A 778 -26.39 22.42 -0.80
N ARG A 779 -26.18 23.60 -0.23
CA ARG A 779 -26.77 24.01 1.06
C ARG A 779 -28.26 24.21 0.98
N SER A 780 -28.94 23.92 2.07
CA SER A 780 -30.39 24.09 2.14
C SER A 780 -30.84 25.54 1.97
N GLU A 781 -32.02 25.78 1.44
CA GLU A 781 -32.58 27.11 1.23
C GLU A 781 -32.68 27.93 2.52
N ALA A 782 -32.89 27.27 3.68
CA ALA A 782 -32.91 27.90 4.99
C ALA A 782 -31.51 28.41 5.40
N GLU A 783 -30.46 27.66 5.14
CA GLU A 783 -29.06 28.06 5.39
C GLU A 783 -28.64 29.19 4.46
N LEU A 784 -29.01 29.13 3.19
CA LEU A 784 -28.71 30.18 2.23
C LEU A 784 -29.42 31.52 2.58
N LYS A 785 -30.67 31.48 3.05
CA LYS A 785 -31.39 32.65 3.55
C LYS A 785 -30.72 33.22 4.82
N PHE A 786 -30.26 32.37 5.73
CA PHE A 786 -29.50 32.80 6.92
C PHE A 786 -28.19 33.50 6.51
N LEU A 787 -27.44 32.90 5.56
CA LEU A 787 -26.21 33.48 5.04
C LEU A 787 -26.43 34.82 4.31
N LEU A 788 -27.60 34.97 3.68
CA LEU A 788 -27.97 36.20 3.01
C LEU A 788 -28.21 37.39 4.00
N GLU A 789 -28.56 37.10 5.23
CA GLU A 789 -28.78 38.12 6.26
C GLU A 789 -27.57 38.34 7.17
N ALA A 790 -26.61 37.41 7.21
CA ALA A 790 -25.42 37.46 8.04
C ALA A 790 -24.38 38.47 7.49
N ASP A 791 -23.58 39.07 8.37
CA ASP A 791 -22.45 39.93 7.97
C ASP A 791 -21.28 39.06 7.41
N GLU A 792 -20.32 39.70 6.73
CA GLU A 792 -19.19 39.01 6.06
C GLU A 792 -18.34 38.17 7.02
N ASN A 793 -18.16 38.63 8.25
CA ASN A 793 -17.38 37.90 9.27
C ASN A 793 -18.13 36.68 9.78
N LYS A 794 -19.46 36.77 9.96
CA LYS A 794 -20.29 35.63 10.34
C LYS A 794 -20.37 34.59 9.22
N ILE A 795 -20.45 35.02 7.95
CA ILE A 795 -20.39 34.12 6.79
C ILE A 795 -19.05 33.38 6.78
N ARG A 796 -17.94 34.07 6.96
CA ARG A 796 -16.62 33.44 6.98
C ARG A 796 -16.46 32.47 8.14
N THR A 797 -16.94 32.81 9.34
CA THR A 797 -16.87 31.94 10.52
C THR A 797 -17.75 30.70 10.31
N TYR A 798 -18.93 30.85 9.75
CA TYR A 798 -19.82 29.73 9.44
C TYR A 798 -19.22 28.79 8.37
N LEU A 799 -18.59 29.36 7.34
CA LEU A 799 -17.93 28.61 6.30
C LEU A 799 -16.60 27.97 6.78
N ALA A 800 -15.93 28.55 7.75
CA ALA A 800 -14.71 28.00 8.37
C ALA A 800 -15.04 26.84 9.34
N LEU A 801 -16.18 26.88 9.99
CA LEU A 801 -16.68 25.81 10.88
C LEU A 801 -17.29 24.63 10.12
N SER A 802 -17.63 24.84 8.86
CA SER A 802 -18.13 23.83 7.93
C SER A 802 -17.23 23.85 6.68
N PRO A 803 -16.13 23.12 6.63
CA PRO A 803 -15.15 23.25 5.56
C PRO A 803 -15.77 22.91 4.21
N LEU A 804 -15.89 23.92 3.38
CA LEU A 804 -16.23 23.81 1.96
C LEU A 804 -15.00 23.36 1.18
N ASN A 805 -15.17 22.45 0.26
CA ASN A 805 -14.17 22.16 -0.78
C ASN A 805 -13.99 23.41 -1.68
N VAL A 806 -13.11 24.32 -1.32
CA VAL A 806 -12.79 25.56 -2.07
C VAL A 806 -11.82 25.28 -3.24
N SER A 807 -11.74 24.07 -3.74
CA SER A 807 -10.82 23.73 -4.84
C SER A 807 -11.39 23.97 -6.26
N SER A 808 -12.54 24.62 -6.42
CA SER A 808 -13.15 24.82 -7.75
C SER A 808 -13.56 26.24 -8.10
N VAL A 809 -13.02 27.27 -7.47
CA VAL A 809 -13.24 28.65 -7.92
C VAL A 809 -11.89 29.36 -8.10
N GLY A 810 -11.34 29.23 -9.32
CA GLY A 810 -10.22 30.01 -9.81
C GLY A 810 -10.59 31.45 -10.12
#